data_c387e51166f4f7e3a645ee3520b2b0da
#
_entry.id   c387e51166f4f7e3a645ee3520b2b0da
#
_cell.length_a   1.000
_cell.length_b   1.000
_cell.length_c   1.000
_cell.angle_alpha   90.00
_cell.angle_beta   90.00
_cell.angle_gamma   90.00
#
_symmetry.space_group_name_H-M   'P 1'
#
loop_
_entity.id
_entity.type
_entity.pdbx_description
1 polymer ?
#
loop_
_entity_poly.entity_id
_entity_poly.type
_entity_poly.pdbx_seq_one_letter_code
_entity_poly.pdbx_strand_id
1 'polypeptide(L)'
;MPKKGPKKNKAHRSMDAASLASRILRLLQKKPFSIFPLEDIAIEMNMFERSGKILAKAAIDILKGTGQIREISPEKYQYKIDETHVQGVLQLTSSGTGYVIPGGEEDDIFIRENNLGLAFGGDEVKVLLHPQKGRRKKEGQITEVIKRARNRFVGELQVSENHAFLVTDKRKIGPDFYIPQNKLSGGKNGQIVVASLISWDNPEQNPQGEIEEVLGERGNHDTEIHAILNEYALPYSFPKEVEAEANNIPLEINSKEILNRKDMRSVKTFTIDPYDAKDFDDALSIQKIDDQYWEIGVHIADVTHYVTPGSKLEEEAQKRATSVYLVDRVVPMLPEVLSNKVCSLRPNEDKFTFSAVFEINSNGNIRNRWFGRTVIHSDKRLTYEEAELIIQGEADDLLGKEIRIMNSIAQDLRKKRMTDGAIAFDRAEVKFKLDSENEPIGAYLKVAQDSNKLIEEFMLLANKHVANIIGRQANGKRNTKTMVYRVHDHPDPAKLETLSKFVKPLGYNLATQGLQAVRKSINTILSTVKGTPEANMLETLTIRTMAKAIYSTQNIGHYGLAFDDYTHFTSPIRRYPDMMVHRLLQDFLEGKHTHNIEEYNDMCDYCSNREQNASDAERTSIKFMQAKYMDKYLGEEFDGIISGVTDWGVFVEIQKMGCEGLVRLSEFNDDYYLIDKNNYRIVGERNGNSYNLGDPLRIFVKDVDLVKKTIDFGIPRKEATSGKQYSSKFKGRFHESKPQELKAKNDYFIPRDSDSRKFSNRGNSTFKAKGPKTTKAKKKRR
;
A
#
# COMPACT_ATOMS: atom_id res chain seq x y z
N MET A 1 4.31 -94.05 0.88
CA MET A 1 5.46 -93.16 0.86
C MET A 1 5.82 -92.78 -0.54
N PRO A 2 5.72 -91.52 -0.94
CA PRO A 2 6.44 -91.02 -2.09
C PRO A 2 7.48 -89.96 -1.66
N LYS A 3 8.59 -90.00 -2.40
CA LYS A 3 9.83 -89.31 -2.20
C LYS A 3 9.70 -87.76 -2.34
N LYS A 4 10.29 -86.99 -1.42
CA LYS A 4 10.46 -85.58 -1.57
C LYS A 4 11.48 -85.29 -2.68
N GLY A 5 11.09 -84.47 -3.68
CA GLY A 5 11.94 -83.93 -4.70
C GLY A 5 12.77 -82.74 -4.21
N PRO A 6 13.90 -82.40 -4.82
CA PRO A 6 14.85 -81.42 -4.30
C PRO A 6 14.33 -79.92 -4.45
N LYS A 7 14.53 -79.12 -3.40
CA LYS A 7 14.25 -77.71 -3.40
C LYS A 7 15.10 -77.01 -4.49
N LYS A 8 14.47 -76.33 -5.42
CA LYS A 8 15.09 -75.43 -6.40
C LYS A 8 15.76 -74.27 -5.65
N ASN A 9 17.07 -74.18 -5.71
CA ASN A 9 17.87 -73.00 -5.34
C ASN A 9 17.35 -71.79 -6.11
N LYS A 10 16.96 -70.71 -5.38
CA LYS A 10 16.77 -69.41 -5.97
C LYS A 10 18.12 -68.92 -6.49
N ALA A 11 18.29 -68.85 -7.80
CA ALA A 11 19.45 -68.25 -8.45
C ALA A 11 19.58 -66.78 -7.94
N HIS A 12 20.66 -66.46 -7.25
CA HIS A 12 21.14 -65.08 -7.05
C HIS A 12 21.39 -64.48 -8.44
N ARG A 13 20.48 -63.61 -8.90
CA ARG A 13 20.80 -62.71 -10.03
C ARG A 13 22.01 -61.90 -9.60
N SER A 14 23.16 -62.13 -10.25
CA SER A 14 24.34 -61.29 -10.08
C SER A 14 23.97 -59.85 -10.45
N MET A 15 24.03 -58.95 -9.48
CA MET A 15 23.81 -57.53 -9.69
C MET A 15 24.97 -57.01 -10.53
N ASP A 16 24.69 -56.43 -11.67
CA ASP A 16 25.71 -55.79 -12.51
C ASP A 16 26.00 -54.37 -12.03
N ALA A 17 27.14 -53.79 -12.44
CA ALA A 17 27.59 -52.45 -12.01
C ALA A 17 26.62 -51.36 -12.43
N ALA A 18 25.89 -51.47 -13.53
CA ALA A 18 24.91 -50.50 -14.00
C ALA A 18 23.66 -50.44 -13.14
N SER A 19 23.15 -51.65 -12.74
CA SER A 19 22.03 -51.74 -11.80
C SER A 19 22.38 -51.23 -10.42
N LEU A 20 23.60 -51.49 -9.94
CA LEU A 20 24.10 -50.95 -8.67
C LEU A 20 24.30 -49.42 -8.76
N ALA A 21 24.80 -48.89 -9.88
CA ALA A 21 24.94 -47.46 -10.10
C ALA A 21 23.59 -46.75 -9.96
N SER A 22 22.51 -47.26 -10.53
CA SER A 22 21.17 -46.70 -10.39
C SER A 22 20.66 -46.68 -8.93
N ARG A 23 21.05 -47.66 -8.11
CA ARG A 23 20.70 -47.69 -6.67
C ARG A 23 21.54 -46.73 -5.87
N ILE A 24 22.85 -46.63 -6.14
CA ILE A 24 23.76 -45.63 -5.51
C ILE A 24 23.29 -44.22 -5.85
N LEU A 25 22.92 -43.95 -7.09
CA LEU A 25 22.41 -42.66 -7.51
C LEU A 25 21.16 -42.25 -6.70
N ARG A 26 20.21 -43.18 -6.50
CA ARG A 26 19.02 -42.92 -5.66
C ARG A 26 19.36 -42.66 -4.18
N LEU A 27 20.40 -43.31 -3.66
CA LEU A 27 20.89 -43.04 -2.30
C LEU A 27 21.42 -41.61 -2.19
N LEU A 28 22.31 -41.23 -3.10
CA LEU A 28 22.93 -39.90 -3.14
C LEU A 28 21.92 -38.79 -3.40
N GLN A 29 20.92 -39.04 -4.26
CA GLN A 29 19.81 -38.11 -4.53
C GLN A 29 18.89 -37.87 -3.30
N LYS A 30 18.83 -38.80 -2.34
CA LYS A 30 18.06 -38.59 -1.11
C LYS A 30 18.70 -37.53 -0.18
N LYS A 31 20.03 -37.42 -0.23
CA LYS A 31 20.81 -36.47 0.56
C LYS A 31 21.87 -35.78 -0.33
N PRO A 32 21.43 -34.90 -1.24
CA PRO A 32 22.27 -34.42 -2.34
C PRO A 32 23.48 -33.57 -1.91
N PHE A 33 23.38 -32.94 -0.73
CA PHE A 33 24.48 -32.14 -0.16
C PHE A 33 25.44 -32.92 0.74
N SER A 34 25.11 -34.18 1.07
CA SER A 34 25.96 -35.01 1.93
C SER A 34 27.12 -35.60 1.12
N ILE A 35 28.29 -35.64 1.74
CA ILE A 35 29.47 -36.31 1.23
C ILE A 35 29.46 -37.73 1.76
N PHE A 36 29.50 -38.71 0.87
CA PHE A 36 29.49 -40.13 1.18
C PHE A 36 30.84 -40.76 0.91
N PRO A 37 31.54 -41.28 1.94
CA PRO A 37 32.69 -42.14 1.75
C PRO A 37 32.30 -43.41 1.00
N LEU A 38 33.19 -43.98 0.19
CA LEU A 38 32.95 -45.23 -0.53
C LEU A 38 32.53 -46.37 0.41
N GLU A 39 33.09 -46.39 1.62
CA GLU A 39 32.72 -47.40 2.63
C GLU A 39 31.26 -47.30 3.09
N ASP A 40 30.79 -46.08 3.33
CA ASP A 40 29.38 -45.85 3.73
C ASP A 40 28.40 -46.20 2.59
N ILE A 41 28.76 -45.90 1.35
CA ILE A 41 27.99 -46.32 0.17
C ILE A 41 27.96 -47.85 0.07
N ALA A 42 29.07 -48.52 0.28
CA ALA A 42 29.15 -49.97 0.24
C ALA A 42 28.33 -50.63 1.36
N ILE A 43 28.32 -50.06 2.56
CA ILE A 43 27.51 -50.50 3.71
C ILE A 43 26.03 -50.37 3.36
N GLU A 44 25.59 -49.20 2.92
CA GLU A 44 24.16 -48.91 2.58
C GLU A 44 23.64 -49.80 1.42
N MET A 45 24.56 -50.27 0.53
CA MET A 45 24.24 -51.20 -0.57
C MET A 45 24.35 -52.64 -0.18
N ASN A 46 24.71 -52.97 1.08
CA ASN A 46 24.97 -54.35 1.59
C ASN A 46 26.13 -55.04 0.85
N MET A 47 27.19 -54.31 0.48
CA MET A 47 28.37 -54.76 -0.26
C MET A 47 29.59 -54.90 0.68
N PHE A 48 29.52 -55.84 1.63
CA PHE A 48 30.54 -55.98 2.69
C PHE A 48 31.79 -56.71 2.23
N GLU A 49 31.69 -57.59 1.23
CA GLU A 49 32.81 -58.40 0.73
C GLU A 49 33.73 -57.60 -0.21
N ARG A 50 34.97 -58.07 -0.33
CA ARG A 50 35.97 -57.42 -1.23
C ARG A 50 35.48 -57.32 -2.67
N SER A 51 34.80 -58.35 -3.18
CA SER A 51 34.15 -58.38 -4.51
C SER A 51 33.04 -57.34 -4.62
N GLY A 52 32.23 -57.12 -3.55
CA GLY A 52 31.19 -56.10 -3.48
C GLY A 52 31.71 -54.68 -3.47
N LYS A 53 32.81 -54.43 -2.76
CA LYS A 53 33.47 -53.09 -2.78
C LYS A 53 34.04 -52.74 -4.17
N ILE A 54 34.60 -53.73 -4.89
CA ILE A 54 35.08 -53.55 -6.28
C ILE A 54 33.89 -53.20 -7.20
N LEU A 55 32.77 -53.88 -7.03
CA LEU A 55 31.56 -53.62 -7.83
C LEU A 55 30.96 -52.21 -7.50
N ALA A 56 30.96 -51.83 -6.25
CA ALA A 56 30.55 -50.48 -5.84
C ALA A 56 31.43 -49.40 -6.45
N LYS A 57 32.74 -49.61 -6.48
CA LYS A 57 33.70 -48.70 -7.14
C LYS A 57 33.47 -48.59 -8.64
N ALA A 58 33.25 -49.72 -9.32
CA ALA A 58 32.88 -49.73 -10.75
C ALA A 58 31.54 -49.01 -11.04
N ALA A 59 30.57 -49.16 -10.15
CA ALA A 59 29.30 -48.44 -10.27
C ALA A 59 29.43 -46.94 -10.06
N ILE A 60 30.32 -46.52 -9.13
CA ILE A 60 30.67 -45.12 -8.91
C ILE A 60 31.40 -44.52 -10.11
N ASP A 61 32.35 -45.29 -10.72
CA ASP A 61 33.08 -44.84 -11.92
C ASP A 61 32.10 -44.62 -13.10
N ILE A 62 31.06 -45.44 -13.24
CA ILE A 62 30.00 -45.21 -14.22
C ILE A 62 29.29 -43.87 -13.93
N LEU A 63 28.91 -43.61 -12.67
CA LEU A 63 28.23 -42.37 -12.28
C LEU A 63 29.12 -41.13 -12.43
N LYS A 64 30.41 -41.24 -12.20
CA LYS A 64 31.41 -40.20 -12.49
C LYS A 64 31.52 -39.96 -14.00
N GLY A 65 31.65 -41.03 -14.79
CA GLY A 65 31.74 -40.93 -16.24
C GLY A 65 30.51 -40.33 -16.91
N THR A 66 29.34 -40.54 -16.34
CA THR A 66 28.06 -39.91 -16.77
C THR A 66 27.84 -38.50 -16.17
N GLY A 67 28.77 -38.01 -15.35
CA GLY A 67 28.66 -36.68 -14.75
C GLY A 67 27.59 -36.51 -13.70
N GLN A 68 27.02 -37.60 -13.16
CA GLN A 68 25.92 -37.57 -12.17
C GLN A 68 26.38 -37.41 -10.73
N ILE A 69 27.66 -37.66 -10.46
CA ILE A 69 28.29 -37.46 -9.16
C ILE A 69 29.64 -36.78 -9.32
N ARG A 70 30.12 -36.11 -8.27
CA ARG A 70 31.48 -35.54 -8.19
C ARG A 70 32.24 -36.15 -7.03
N GLU A 71 33.55 -36.33 -7.19
CA GLU A 71 34.47 -36.70 -6.13
C GLU A 71 35.00 -35.42 -5.48
N ILE A 72 34.71 -35.25 -4.20
CA ILE A 72 35.06 -34.04 -3.41
C ILE A 72 36.48 -34.18 -2.83
N SER A 73 36.86 -35.41 -2.42
CA SER A 73 38.19 -35.81 -1.99
C SER A 73 38.35 -37.31 -2.25
N PRO A 74 39.55 -37.91 -2.19
CA PRO A 74 39.75 -39.32 -2.50
C PRO A 74 38.73 -40.23 -1.82
N GLU A 75 38.00 -41.00 -2.64
CA GLU A 75 36.94 -41.93 -2.24
C GLU A 75 35.75 -41.32 -1.48
N LYS A 76 35.52 -40.00 -1.62
CA LYS A 76 34.36 -39.30 -1.08
C LYS A 76 33.56 -38.66 -2.18
N TYR A 77 32.30 -39.05 -2.31
CA TYR A 77 31.45 -38.71 -3.45
C TYR A 77 30.24 -37.93 -3.02
N GLN A 78 29.79 -37.04 -3.88
CA GLN A 78 28.59 -36.24 -3.71
C GLN A 78 27.78 -36.26 -5.00
N TYR A 79 26.46 -36.21 -4.89
CA TYR A 79 25.58 -36.02 -6.04
C TYR A 79 25.90 -34.71 -6.75
N LYS A 80 26.09 -34.74 -8.06
CA LYS A 80 26.29 -33.52 -8.84
C LYS A 80 24.93 -32.91 -9.12
N ILE A 81 24.64 -31.84 -8.46
CA ILE A 81 23.45 -31.02 -8.71
C ILE A 81 23.77 -30.21 -9.98
N ASP A 82 22.89 -30.21 -10.97
CA ASP A 82 22.88 -29.18 -12.00
C ASP A 82 22.54 -27.87 -11.28
N GLU A 83 23.52 -26.99 -11.15
CA GLU A 83 23.44 -25.77 -10.35
C GLU A 83 22.59 -24.72 -11.09
N THR A 84 21.28 -24.89 -11.07
CA THR A 84 20.37 -23.84 -11.52
C THR A 84 20.19 -22.85 -10.37
N HIS A 85 20.83 -21.69 -10.53
CA HIS A 85 20.64 -20.57 -9.63
C HIS A 85 19.53 -19.66 -10.15
N VAL A 86 18.64 -19.25 -9.24
CA VAL A 86 17.59 -18.28 -9.51
C VAL A 86 17.77 -17.09 -8.58
N GLN A 87 17.54 -15.89 -9.09
CA GLN A 87 17.54 -14.65 -8.29
C GLN A 87 16.11 -14.22 -8.00
N GLY A 88 15.90 -13.64 -6.84
CA GLY A 88 14.59 -13.13 -6.47
C GLY A 88 14.58 -12.47 -5.09
N VAL A 89 13.41 -11.96 -4.70
CA VAL A 89 13.23 -11.27 -3.42
C VAL A 89 12.67 -12.24 -2.37
N LEU A 90 13.31 -12.27 -1.19
CA LEU A 90 12.91 -13.12 -0.07
C LEU A 90 11.70 -12.55 0.67
N GLN A 91 10.64 -13.33 0.80
CA GLN A 91 9.53 -13.08 1.72
C GLN A 91 9.50 -14.12 2.83
N LEU A 92 9.55 -13.66 4.09
CA LEU A 92 9.46 -14.52 5.25
C LEU A 92 7.99 -14.82 5.60
N THR A 93 7.76 -16.00 6.16
CA THR A 93 6.46 -16.42 6.67
C THR A 93 6.44 -16.36 8.21
N SER A 94 5.24 -16.41 8.79
CA SER A 94 5.06 -16.45 10.25
C SER A 94 5.67 -17.69 10.93
N SER A 95 5.96 -18.75 10.17
CA SER A 95 6.57 -19.99 10.67
C SER A 95 8.10 -20.01 10.59
N GLY A 96 8.75 -18.88 10.21
CA GLY A 96 10.21 -18.80 10.07
C GLY A 96 10.75 -19.37 8.76
N THR A 97 9.89 -19.86 7.87
CA THR A 97 10.28 -20.25 6.51
C THR A 97 10.17 -19.06 5.55
N GLY A 98 10.63 -19.20 4.32
CA GLY A 98 10.55 -18.12 3.32
C GLY A 98 10.09 -18.61 1.95
N TYR A 99 9.71 -17.66 1.12
CA TYR A 99 9.55 -17.82 -0.31
C TYR A 99 10.42 -16.81 -1.02
N VAL A 100 11.18 -17.25 -2.02
CA VAL A 100 11.87 -16.33 -2.91
C VAL A 100 11.03 -16.19 -4.17
N ILE A 101 10.67 -14.94 -4.47
CA ILE A 101 9.87 -14.56 -5.63
C ILE A 101 10.83 -14.16 -6.74
N PRO A 102 10.99 -14.97 -7.79
CA PRO A 102 11.77 -14.60 -8.96
C PRO A 102 11.04 -13.48 -9.73
N GLY A 103 11.80 -12.72 -10.52
CA GLY A 103 11.18 -11.80 -11.47
C GLY A 103 10.53 -12.56 -12.64
N GLY A 104 9.40 -12.06 -13.16
CA GLY A 104 8.70 -12.63 -14.30
C GLY A 104 7.60 -13.65 -13.96
N GLU A 105 7.38 -14.65 -14.84
CA GLU A 105 6.31 -15.67 -14.72
C GLU A 105 6.76 -16.95 -13.98
N GLU A 106 7.87 -16.91 -13.25
CA GLU A 106 8.39 -18.09 -12.56
C GLU A 106 7.65 -18.35 -11.23
N ASP A 107 7.49 -19.64 -10.87
CA ASP A 107 6.88 -20.05 -9.60
C ASP A 107 7.76 -19.68 -8.41
N ASP A 108 7.15 -19.30 -7.28
CA ASP A 108 7.79 -19.03 -6.01
C ASP A 108 8.61 -20.23 -5.52
N ILE A 109 9.81 -19.95 -4.99
CA ILE A 109 10.73 -20.95 -4.48
C ILE A 109 10.62 -21.01 -2.95
N PHE A 110 10.20 -22.15 -2.42
CA PHE A 110 10.11 -22.37 -0.97
C PHE A 110 11.49 -22.52 -0.34
N ILE A 111 11.75 -21.78 0.72
CA ILE A 111 13.01 -21.81 1.48
C ILE A 111 12.72 -22.23 2.92
N ARG A 112 13.34 -23.29 3.39
CA ARG A 112 13.26 -23.70 4.79
C ARG A 112 14.05 -22.76 5.67
N GLU A 113 13.68 -22.64 6.96
CA GLU A 113 14.36 -21.80 7.94
C GLU A 113 15.89 -22.02 7.94
N ASN A 114 16.34 -23.26 7.97
CA ASN A 114 17.79 -23.61 7.95
C ASN A 114 18.49 -23.30 6.61
N ASN A 115 17.76 -22.93 5.57
CA ASN A 115 18.26 -22.62 4.23
C ASN A 115 18.20 -21.13 3.91
N LEU A 116 17.80 -20.28 4.86
CA LEU A 116 17.73 -18.82 4.69
C LEU A 116 19.12 -18.17 4.66
N GLY A 117 20.13 -18.83 5.26
CA GLY A 117 21.49 -18.30 5.33
C GLY A 117 21.53 -16.98 6.10
N LEU A 118 22.18 -15.98 5.50
CA LEU A 118 22.34 -14.62 6.06
C LEU A 118 21.34 -13.62 5.52
N ALA A 119 20.17 -14.04 5.03
CA ALA A 119 19.20 -13.18 4.40
C ALA A 119 18.13 -12.69 5.37
N PHE A 120 17.77 -11.41 5.25
CA PHE A 120 16.61 -10.81 5.89
C PHE A 120 15.41 -10.79 4.93
N GLY A 121 14.22 -10.65 5.48
CA GLY A 121 13.01 -10.44 4.69
C GLY A 121 13.12 -9.18 3.83
N GLY A 122 12.83 -9.33 2.54
CA GLY A 122 12.93 -8.27 1.53
C GLY A 122 14.26 -8.25 0.76
N ASP A 123 15.30 -8.98 1.22
CA ASP A 123 16.59 -9.02 0.52
C ASP A 123 16.47 -9.66 -0.87
N GLU A 124 17.20 -9.12 -1.83
CA GLU A 124 17.42 -9.76 -3.12
C GLU A 124 18.51 -10.82 -2.97
N VAL A 125 18.16 -12.05 -3.29
CA VAL A 125 18.97 -13.22 -2.99
C VAL A 125 19.18 -14.12 -4.21
N LYS A 126 20.28 -14.87 -4.18
CA LYS A 126 20.58 -15.93 -5.11
C LYS A 126 20.28 -17.27 -4.45
N VAL A 127 19.46 -18.07 -5.10
CA VAL A 127 18.96 -19.36 -4.60
C VAL A 127 19.48 -20.49 -5.46
N LEU A 128 20.08 -21.49 -4.84
CA LEU A 128 20.37 -22.77 -5.43
C LEU A 128 19.14 -23.67 -5.34
N LEU A 129 18.56 -24.04 -6.49
CA LEU A 129 17.41 -24.92 -6.52
C LEU A 129 17.76 -26.35 -6.13
N HIS A 130 16.94 -26.96 -5.29
CA HIS A 130 17.02 -28.38 -4.98
C HIS A 130 16.41 -29.23 -6.11
N PRO A 131 16.95 -30.43 -6.37
CA PRO A 131 16.41 -31.34 -7.37
C PRO A 131 14.94 -31.67 -7.08
N GLN A 132 14.06 -31.40 -8.03
CA GLN A 132 12.62 -31.64 -7.89
C GLN A 132 12.28 -33.13 -7.90
N LYS A 133 11.47 -33.59 -6.95
CA LYS A 133 10.84 -34.92 -6.95
C LYS A 133 9.37 -34.77 -7.28
N GLY A 134 9.03 -34.99 -8.58
CA GLY A 134 7.63 -34.96 -9.04
C GLY A 134 7.00 -33.55 -9.10
N ARG A 135 5.68 -33.43 -8.99
CA ARG A 135 4.90 -32.18 -9.08
C ARG A 135 4.92 -31.35 -7.76
N ARG A 136 5.98 -31.38 -6.98
CA ARG A 136 6.08 -30.58 -5.74
C ARG A 136 6.54 -29.16 -6.08
N LYS A 137 6.24 -28.22 -5.18
CA LYS A 137 6.73 -26.83 -5.27
C LYS A 137 8.26 -26.80 -5.39
N LYS A 138 8.82 -25.82 -6.11
CA LYS A 138 10.27 -25.57 -6.16
C LYS A 138 10.77 -25.31 -4.73
N GLU A 139 11.85 -25.95 -4.33
CA GLU A 139 12.52 -25.74 -3.03
C GLU A 139 13.98 -25.42 -3.28
N GLY A 140 14.58 -24.56 -2.43
CA GLY A 140 15.99 -24.17 -2.60
C GLY A 140 16.64 -23.73 -1.32
N GLN A 141 17.92 -23.31 -1.46
CA GLN A 141 18.74 -22.73 -0.42
C GLN A 141 19.32 -21.40 -0.89
N ILE A 142 19.28 -20.39 -0.03
CA ILE A 142 19.93 -19.10 -0.30
C ILE A 142 21.45 -19.29 -0.18
N THR A 143 22.16 -18.96 -1.25
CA THR A 143 23.62 -19.07 -1.31
C THR A 143 24.31 -17.73 -1.17
N GLU A 144 23.63 -16.65 -1.53
CA GLU A 144 24.21 -15.30 -1.53
C GLU A 144 23.10 -14.26 -1.37
N VAL A 145 23.38 -13.19 -0.61
CA VAL A 145 22.57 -11.97 -0.56
C VAL A 145 23.16 -10.98 -1.54
N ILE A 146 22.47 -10.76 -2.67
CA ILE A 146 22.91 -9.88 -3.75
C ILE A 146 22.79 -8.42 -3.32
N LYS A 147 21.64 -8.07 -2.72
CA LYS A 147 21.35 -6.71 -2.27
C LYS A 147 20.49 -6.73 -1.00
N ARG A 148 20.95 -6.01 0.01
CA ARG A 148 20.17 -5.79 1.23
C ARG A 148 18.97 -4.87 0.94
N ALA A 149 17.78 -5.27 1.39
CA ALA A 149 16.60 -4.43 1.30
C ALA A 149 16.71 -3.20 2.22
N ARG A 150 17.35 -3.39 3.37
CA ARG A 150 17.51 -2.36 4.41
C ARG A 150 18.75 -2.59 5.24
N ASN A 151 19.31 -1.50 5.80
CA ASN A 151 20.40 -1.56 6.78
C ASN A 151 19.95 -1.07 8.17
N ARG A 152 18.76 -0.45 8.27
CA ARG A 152 18.18 0.06 9.52
C ARG A 152 17.01 -0.82 9.94
N PHE A 153 16.96 -1.14 11.22
CA PHE A 153 16.00 -2.08 11.80
C PHE A 153 15.41 -1.49 13.08
N VAL A 154 14.09 -1.56 13.20
CA VAL A 154 13.35 -1.09 14.36
C VAL A 154 13.00 -2.29 15.24
N GLY A 155 13.10 -2.10 16.54
CA GLY A 155 12.71 -3.12 17.51
C GLY A 155 12.75 -2.63 18.94
N GLU A 156 12.38 -3.52 19.86
CA GLU A 156 12.46 -3.29 21.31
C GLU A 156 13.84 -3.67 21.82
N LEU A 157 14.50 -2.76 22.54
CA LEU A 157 15.80 -3.00 23.14
C LEU A 157 15.63 -3.76 24.45
N GLN A 158 16.17 -4.96 24.51
CA GLN A 158 16.27 -5.76 25.74
C GLN A 158 17.70 -5.74 26.26
N VAL A 159 17.92 -5.13 27.42
CA VAL A 159 19.24 -4.96 28.06
C VAL A 159 19.34 -5.83 29.29
N SER A 160 20.38 -6.66 29.33
CA SER A 160 20.80 -7.43 30.49
C SER A 160 22.19 -6.95 30.97
N GLU A 161 22.68 -7.48 32.10
CA GLU A 161 23.96 -7.06 32.68
C GLU A 161 25.15 -7.19 31.71
N ASN A 162 25.17 -8.24 30.88
CA ASN A 162 26.31 -8.56 30.00
C ASN A 162 25.99 -8.53 28.50
N HIS A 163 24.75 -8.40 28.13
CA HIS A 163 24.34 -8.43 26.73
C HIS A 163 23.06 -7.61 26.48
N ALA A 164 22.91 -7.15 25.28
CA ALA A 164 21.70 -6.50 24.82
C ALA A 164 21.27 -7.06 23.46
N PHE A 165 19.96 -7.11 23.25
CA PHE A 165 19.35 -7.53 21.99
C PHE A 165 18.34 -6.51 21.53
N LEU A 166 18.34 -6.24 20.23
CA LEU A 166 17.22 -5.64 19.55
C LEU A 166 16.27 -6.76 19.11
N VAL A 167 15.11 -6.81 19.74
CA VAL A 167 14.05 -7.78 19.39
C VAL A 167 13.23 -7.23 18.25
N THR A 168 13.26 -7.93 17.11
CA THR A 168 12.60 -7.54 15.86
C THR A 168 11.34 -8.36 15.61
N ASP A 169 10.52 -7.97 14.62
CA ASP A 169 9.44 -8.83 14.12
C ASP A 169 10.02 -9.97 13.26
N LYS A 170 10.24 -11.13 13.90
CA LYS A 170 10.82 -12.32 13.27
C LYS A 170 10.09 -12.77 11.99
N ARG A 171 8.80 -12.42 11.86
CA ARG A 171 7.97 -12.79 10.71
C ARG A 171 8.25 -11.93 9.48
N LYS A 172 8.77 -10.71 9.68
CA LYS A 172 9.04 -9.76 8.62
C LYS A 172 10.52 -9.57 8.33
N ILE A 173 11.34 -9.63 9.38
CA ILE A 173 12.75 -9.24 9.31
C ILE A 173 13.65 -10.48 9.38
N GLY A 174 13.52 -11.28 10.44
CA GLY A 174 14.39 -12.43 10.71
C GLY A 174 14.86 -12.45 12.16
N PRO A 175 16.12 -12.87 12.43
CA PRO A 175 16.62 -13.02 13.80
C PRO A 175 16.81 -11.67 14.51
N ASP A 176 16.79 -11.71 15.85
CA ASP A 176 17.09 -10.57 16.71
C ASP A 176 18.57 -10.17 16.56
N PHE A 177 18.89 -8.88 16.81
CA PHE A 177 20.26 -8.39 16.70
C PHE A 177 20.95 -8.39 18.06
N TYR A 178 22.17 -8.88 18.12
CA TYR A 178 23.04 -8.66 19.27
C TYR A 178 23.61 -7.23 19.22
N ILE A 179 23.46 -6.50 20.33
CA ILE A 179 23.96 -5.12 20.46
C ILE A 179 25.07 -5.12 21.53
N PRO A 180 26.33 -4.80 21.14
CA PRO A 180 27.42 -4.64 22.11
C PRO A 180 27.14 -3.51 23.10
N GLN A 181 27.56 -3.65 24.35
CA GLN A 181 27.33 -2.66 25.42
C GLN A 181 27.83 -1.23 25.07
N ASN A 182 28.94 -1.13 24.36
CA ASN A 182 29.50 0.15 23.91
C ASN A 182 28.77 0.74 22.69
N LYS A 183 27.74 0.05 22.15
CA LYS A 183 26.96 0.45 20.98
C LYS A 183 25.47 0.72 21.30
N LEU A 184 25.15 0.89 22.60
CA LEU A 184 23.80 1.17 23.05
C LEU A 184 23.34 2.61 22.81
N SER A 185 24.26 3.56 22.57
CA SER A 185 23.94 5.00 22.33
C SER A 185 22.96 5.59 23.35
N GLY A 186 23.04 5.15 24.61
CA GLY A 186 22.15 5.59 25.71
C GLY A 186 20.79 4.91 25.76
N GLY A 187 20.52 3.94 24.90
CA GLY A 187 19.28 3.15 24.92
C GLY A 187 19.11 2.34 26.22
N LYS A 188 17.87 2.29 26.71
CA LYS A 188 17.49 1.59 27.94
C LYS A 188 16.59 0.40 27.64
N ASN A 189 16.53 -0.53 28.60
CA ASN A 189 15.67 -1.71 28.50
C ASN A 189 14.19 -1.32 28.28
N GLY A 190 13.53 -1.95 27.31
CA GLY A 190 12.12 -1.73 26.97
C GLY A 190 11.84 -0.58 26.00
N GLN A 191 12.87 0.20 25.61
CA GLN A 191 12.69 1.28 24.65
C GLN A 191 12.65 0.76 23.22
N ILE A 192 11.91 1.46 22.37
CA ILE A 192 11.91 1.25 20.92
C ILE A 192 13.09 2.05 20.33
N VAL A 193 13.91 1.37 19.56
CA VAL A 193 15.14 1.95 18.99
C VAL A 193 15.29 1.57 17.51
N VAL A 194 16.14 2.32 16.82
CA VAL A 194 16.60 2.01 15.47
C VAL A 194 18.06 1.56 15.56
N ALA A 195 18.35 0.41 15.00
CA ALA A 195 19.73 -0.07 14.90
C ALA A 195 20.15 -0.28 13.45
N SER A 196 21.43 -0.08 13.17
CA SER A 196 22.07 -0.47 11.91
C SER A 196 22.82 -1.78 12.05
N LEU A 197 22.88 -2.53 10.94
CA LEU A 197 23.67 -3.76 10.84
C LEU A 197 25.15 -3.43 10.75
N ILE A 198 25.96 -3.98 11.67
CA ILE A 198 27.42 -3.91 11.60
C ILE A 198 27.97 -5.09 10.81
N SER A 199 27.64 -6.33 11.22
CA SER A 199 28.09 -7.55 10.55
C SER A 199 27.17 -8.72 10.83
N TRP A 200 27.15 -9.67 9.91
CA TRP A 200 26.50 -10.97 10.07
C TRP A 200 27.19 -12.00 9.18
N ASP A 201 28.13 -12.77 9.74
CA ASP A 201 29.02 -13.65 8.98
C ASP A 201 28.71 -15.14 9.22
N ASN A 202 27.94 -15.47 10.25
CA ASN A 202 27.56 -16.83 10.60
C ASN A 202 26.05 -16.93 10.83
N PRO A 203 25.32 -17.75 10.05
CA PRO A 203 23.87 -17.91 10.19
C PRO A 203 23.43 -18.55 11.51
N GLU A 204 24.34 -19.22 12.24
CA GLU A 204 24.08 -19.79 13.59
C GLU A 204 24.19 -18.75 14.71
N GLN A 205 24.64 -17.53 14.40
CA GLN A 205 24.78 -16.42 15.33
C GLN A 205 23.82 -15.28 14.98
N ASN A 206 23.45 -14.50 15.98
CA ASN A 206 22.66 -13.31 15.74
C ASN A 206 23.47 -12.24 14.98
N PRO A 207 22.85 -11.49 14.06
CA PRO A 207 23.48 -10.33 13.45
C PRO A 207 23.90 -9.32 14.52
N GLN A 208 25.04 -8.67 14.33
CA GLN A 208 25.56 -7.64 15.21
C GLN A 208 25.10 -6.25 14.71
N GLY A 209 24.54 -5.45 15.60
CA GLY A 209 24.06 -4.11 15.31
C GLY A 209 24.59 -3.03 16.26
N GLU A 210 24.38 -1.79 15.90
CA GLU A 210 24.56 -0.60 16.76
C GLU A 210 23.30 0.26 16.76
N ILE A 211 23.00 0.86 17.94
CA ILE A 211 21.85 1.76 18.04
C ILE A 211 22.22 3.13 17.44
N GLU A 212 21.47 3.51 16.41
CA GLU A 212 21.59 4.84 15.77
C GLU A 212 20.70 5.87 16.46
N GLU A 213 19.48 5.46 16.85
CA GLU A 213 18.46 6.37 17.36
C GLU A 213 17.59 5.68 18.42
N VAL A 214 17.31 6.39 19.52
CA VAL A 214 16.36 5.97 20.54
C VAL A 214 15.06 6.72 20.29
N LEU A 215 14.00 5.99 19.85
CA LEU A 215 12.72 6.60 19.52
C LEU A 215 11.89 6.96 20.75
N GLY A 216 12.00 6.17 21.82
CA GLY A 216 11.31 6.42 23.09
C GLY A 216 10.71 5.18 23.74
N GLU A 217 9.80 5.41 24.68
CA GLU A 217 9.14 4.34 25.42
C GLU A 217 8.07 3.66 24.54
N ARG A 218 7.97 2.36 24.70
CA ARG A 218 6.97 1.52 24.04
C ARG A 218 5.55 2.00 24.38
N GLY A 219 4.66 2.07 23.35
CA GLY A 219 3.27 2.49 23.48
C GLY A 219 3.06 4.00 23.49
N ASN A 220 4.12 4.80 23.57
CA ASN A 220 4.02 6.24 23.35
C ASN A 220 3.65 6.52 21.88
N HIS A 221 2.71 7.44 21.66
CA HIS A 221 2.17 7.72 20.33
C HIS A 221 3.26 8.09 19.31
N ASP A 222 4.09 9.09 19.63
CA ASP A 222 5.16 9.56 18.73
C ASP A 222 6.22 8.48 18.49
N THR A 223 6.56 7.71 19.51
CA THR A 223 7.48 6.56 19.40
C THR A 223 6.99 5.54 18.38
N GLU A 224 5.72 5.15 18.45
CA GLU A 224 5.14 4.16 17.53
C GLU A 224 5.01 4.70 16.10
N ILE A 225 4.67 5.97 15.93
CA ILE A 225 4.61 6.62 14.61
C ILE A 225 6.01 6.71 13.99
N HIS A 226 7.04 7.13 14.76
CA HIS A 226 8.42 7.15 14.26
C HIS A 226 8.94 5.73 13.97
N ALA A 227 8.53 4.74 14.75
CA ALA A 227 8.83 3.34 14.48
C ALA A 227 8.25 2.89 13.12
N ILE A 228 7.00 3.25 12.83
CA ILE A 228 6.37 2.98 11.52
C ILE A 228 7.16 3.65 10.40
N LEU A 229 7.50 4.94 10.53
CA LEU A 229 8.25 5.66 9.49
C LEU A 229 9.62 5.02 9.22
N ASN A 230 10.34 4.63 10.26
CA ASN A 230 11.62 3.92 10.12
C ASN A 230 11.47 2.51 9.53
N GLU A 231 10.41 1.77 9.90
CA GLU A 231 10.12 0.42 9.36
C GLU A 231 9.99 0.44 7.83
N TYR A 232 9.36 1.50 7.28
CA TYR A 232 9.17 1.68 5.84
C TYR A 232 10.24 2.55 5.17
N ALA A 233 11.32 2.87 5.88
CA ALA A 233 12.43 3.72 5.42
C ALA A 233 11.93 5.09 4.88
N LEU A 234 11.00 5.71 5.60
CA LEU A 234 10.39 7.01 5.27
C LEU A 234 11.07 8.11 6.10
N PRO A 235 11.78 9.06 5.47
CA PRO A 235 12.42 10.16 6.19
C PRO A 235 11.39 11.16 6.70
N TYR A 236 11.47 11.54 7.97
CA TYR A 236 10.53 12.47 8.63
C TYR A 236 11.13 13.83 8.97
N SER A 237 12.40 14.07 8.66
CA SER A 237 13.06 15.37 8.76
C SER A 237 13.76 15.70 7.45
N PHE A 238 13.94 16.98 7.16
CA PHE A 238 14.71 17.44 6.01
C PHE A 238 16.17 17.69 6.40
N PRO A 239 17.11 17.43 5.48
CA PRO A 239 18.49 17.91 5.64
C PRO A 239 18.54 19.44 5.75
N LYS A 240 19.43 19.98 6.60
CA LYS A 240 19.57 21.43 6.82
C LYS A 240 19.85 22.21 5.54
N GLU A 241 20.56 21.61 4.60
CA GLU A 241 20.86 22.20 3.30
C GLU A 241 19.60 22.40 2.45
N VAL A 242 18.70 21.43 2.49
CA VAL A 242 17.40 21.46 1.79
C VAL A 242 16.50 22.52 2.39
N GLU A 243 16.43 22.60 3.73
CA GLU A 243 15.67 23.66 4.43
C GLU A 243 16.23 25.05 4.15
N ALA A 244 17.55 25.19 4.12
CA ALA A 244 18.19 26.48 3.81
C ALA A 244 17.90 26.92 2.37
N GLU A 245 17.96 25.99 1.40
CA GLU A 245 17.61 26.29 0.00
C GLU A 245 16.14 26.71 -0.12
N ALA A 246 15.22 25.95 0.51
CA ALA A 246 13.80 26.25 0.52
C ALA A 246 13.49 27.65 1.11
N ASN A 247 14.13 28.00 2.22
CA ASN A 247 13.91 29.26 2.89
C ASN A 247 14.48 30.49 2.13
N ASN A 248 15.36 30.24 1.16
CA ASN A 248 15.91 31.32 0.30
C ASN A 248 14.98 31.64 -0.89
N ILE A 249 13.95 30.84 -1.14
CA ILE A 249 12.99 31.09 -2.23
C ILE A 249 12.06 32.24 -1.83
N PRO A 250 11.94 33.31 -2.68
CA PRO A 250 11.04 34.41 -2.42
C PRO A 250 9.58 33.93 -2.31
N LEU A 251 8.84 34.48 -1.33
CA LEU A 251 7.40 34.19 -1.17
C LEU A 251 6.56 34.90 -2.22
N GLU A 252 7.01 36.07 -2.70
CA GLU A 252 6.32 36.85 -3.72
C GLU A 252 6.72 36.42 -5.12
N ILE A 253 5.75 36.45 -6.03
CA ILE A 253 5.98 36.09 -7.43
C ILE A 253 6.74 37.20 -8.16
N ASN A 254 7.66 36.79 -9.04
CA ASN A 254 8.48 37.74 -9.81
C ASN A 254 7.66 38.37 -10.95
N SER A 255 7.53 39.70 -10.93
CA SER A 255 6.78 40.47 -11.95
C SER A 255 7.30 40.27 -13.40
N LYS A 256 8.58 39.98 -13.58
CA LYS A 256 9.16 39.71 -14.92
C LYS A 256 8.70 38.34 -15.45
N GLU A 257 8.55 37.36 -14.55
CA GLU A 257 8.11 36.02 -14.90
C GLU A 257 6.63 35.99 -15.29
N ILE A 258 5.82 36.89 -14.73
CA ILE A 258 4.40 37.06 -15.13
C ILE A 258 4.28 37.32 -16.63
N LEU A 259 5.19 38.10 -17.23
CA LEU A 259 5.18 38.42 -18.66
C LEU A 259 5.38 37.21 -19.58
N ASN A 260 6.00 36.15 -19.05
CA ASN A 260 6.25 34.90 -19.78
C ASN A 260 5.10 33.89 -19.68
N ARG A 261 4.01 34.24 -18.96
CA ARG A 261 2.89 33.34 -18.63
C ARG A 261 1.56 33.89 -19.16
N LYS A 262 0.60 33.01 -19.42
CA LYS A 262 -0.78 33.45 -19.67
C LYS A 262 -1.36 34.00 -18.36
N ASP A 263 -1.72 35.29 -18.36
CA ASP A 263 -2.34 35.93 -17.20
C ASP A 263 -3.83 35.54 -17.13
N MET A 264 -4.21 34.83 -16.08
CA MET A 264 -5.59 34.38 -15.81
C MET A 264 -6.11 34.91 -14.45
N ARG A 265 -5.46 35.91 -13.87
CA ARG A 265 -5.83 36.46 -12.55
C ARG A 265 -7.22 37.13 -12.53
N SER A 266 -7.73 37.53 -13.70
CA SER A 266 -9.08 38.11 -13.82
C SER A 266 -10.19 37.07 -13.92
N VAL A 267 -9.86 35.79 -14.05
CA VAL A 267 -10.84 34.68 -14.18
C VAL A 267 -11.15 34.15 -12.79
N LYS A 268 -12.44 34.03 -12.47
CA LYS A 268 -12.88 33.46 -11.18
C LYS A 268 -12.28 32.10 -10.93
N THR A 269 -11.48 32.00 -9.86
CA THR A 269 -10.69 30.81 -9.53
C THR A 269 -10.87 30.44 -8.07
N PHE A 270 -11.01 29.15 -7.76
CA PHE A 270 -11.19 28.65 -6.41
C PHE A 270 -10.58 27.27 -6.21
N THR A 271 -10.30 26.91 -4.95
CA THR A 271 -9.89 25.56 -4.53
C THR A 271 -10.99 24.88 -3.71
N ILE A 272 -11.05 23.54 -3.74
CA ILE A 272 -11.92 22.72 -2.88
C ILE A 272 -11.07 21.61 -2.26
N ASP A 273 -10.85 21.69 -0.95
CA ASP A 273 -9.87 20.87 -0.25
C ASP A 273 -10.42 20.35 1.10
N PRO A 274 -9.76 19.35 1.73
CA PRO A 274 -10.05 18.99 3.12
C PRO A 274 -9.89 20.20 4.07
N TYR A 275 -10.65 20.21 5.16
CA TYR A 275 -10.63 21.32 6.14
C TYR A 275 -9.21 21.61 6.66
N ASP A 276 -8.43 20.59 6.94
CA ASP A 276 -7.10 20.63 7.52
C ASP A 276 -5.94 20.74 6.50
N ALA A 277 -6.25 20.73 5.20
CA ALA A 277 -5.25 20.85 4.13
C ALA A 277 -4.59 22.24 4.15
N LYS A 278 -3.29 22.29 3.83
CA LYS A 278 -2.47 23.49 3.70
C LYS A 278 -1.72 23.56 2.36
N ASP A 279 -1.58 22.43 1.69
CA ASP A 279 -0.84 22.19 0.45
C ASP A 279 -1.81 22.08 -0.73
N PHE A 280 -2.37 23.23 -1.15
CA PHE A 280 -3.35 23.28 -2.24
C PHE A 280 -2.64 23.09 -3.58
N ASP A 281 -2.67 21.87 -4.11
CA ASP A 281 -2.05 21.49 -5.39
C ASP A 281 -2.81 22.05 -6.59
N ASP A 282 -4.16 22.12 -6.52
CA ASP A 282 -5.04 22.39 -7.64
C ASP A 282 -6.10 23.45 -7.35
N ALA A 283 -6.42 24.21 -8.38
CA ALA A 283 -7.51 25.16 -8.41
C ALA A 283 -8.31 25.03 -9.72
N LEU A 284 -9.58 25.36 -9.66
CA LEU A 284 -10.47 25.38 -10.81
C LEU A 284 -10.89 26.80 -11.12
N SER A 285 -10.93 27.15 -12.42
CA SER A 285 -11.51 28.40 -12.91
C SER A 285 -12.61 28.15 -13.92
N ILE A 286 -13.55 29.09 -14.01
CA ILE A 286 -14.62 29.04 -14.99
C ILE A 286 -14.96 30.43 -15.53
N GLN A 287 -15.08 30.50 -16.85
CA GLN A 287 -15.54 31.69 -17.57
C GLN A 287 -16.50 31.29 -18.67
N LYS A 288 -17.62 31.99 -18.80
CA LYS A 288 -18.56 31.79 -19.90
C LYS A 288 -17.95 32.36 -21.20
N ILE A 289 -17.87 31.54 -22.27
CA ILE A 289 -17.44 32.00 -23.61
C ILE A 289 -18.67 32.44 -24.43
N ASP A 290 -19.66 31.56 -24.54
CA ASP A 290 -20.90 31.76 -25.27
C ASP A 290 -22.06 31.01 -24.58
N ASP A 291 -23.23 30.92 -25.19
CA ASP A 291 -24.38 30.29 -24.58
C ASP A 291 -24.26 28.75 -24.43
N GLN A 292 -23.31 28.13 -25.12
CA GLN A 292 -23.12 26.68 -25.11
C GLN A 292 -21.84 26.25 -24.44
N TYR A 293 -20.79 27.10 -24.36
CA TYR A 293 -19.49 26.75 -23.94
C TYR A 293 -18.96 27.62 -22.81
N TRP A 294 -18.22 26.98 -21.91
CA TRP A 294 -17.40 27.57 -20.83
C TRP A 294 -15.93 27.29 -21.09
N GLU A 295 -15.06 28.25 -20.78
CA GLU A 295 -13.65 28.01 -20.59
C GLU A 295 -13.49 27.56 -19.14
N ILE A 296 -13.01 26.33 -18.93
CA ILE A 296 -12.69 25.77 -17.60
C ILE A 296 -11.20 25.52 -17.54
N GLY A 297 -10.56 26.15 -16.54
CA GLY A 297 -9.15 25.96 -16.24
C GLY A 297 -8.96 24.98 -15.09
N VAL A 298 -8.03 24.04 -15.26
CA VAL A 298 -7.46 23.20 -14.23
C VAL A 298 -6.06 23.71 -14.00
N HIS A 299 -5.82 24.38 -12.88
CA HIS A 299 -4.58 25.08 -12.54
C HIS A 299 -3.85 24.29 -11.49
N ILE A 300 -2.62 23.88 -11.78
CA ILE A 300 -1.80 23.08 -10.89
C ILE A 300 -0.60 23.89 -10.43
N ALA A 301 -0.26 23.84 -9.15
CA ALA A 301 0.89 24.50 -8.58
C ALA A 301 2.16 24.24 -9.41
N ASP A 302 2.84 25.31 -9.85
CA ASP A 302 4.03 25.18 -10.69
C ASP A 302 5.29 24.92 -9.87
N VAL A 303 5.34 23.76 -9.22
CA VAL A 303 6.44 23.33 -8.36
C VAL A 303 7.76 23.31 -9.13
N THR A 304 7.74 22.93 -10.41
CA THR A 304 8.93 22.82 -11.24
C THR A 304 9.57 24.16 -11.61
N HIS A 305 8.87 25.27 -11.35
CA HIS A 305 9.45 26.60 -11.45
C HIS A 305 10.45 26.84 -10.30
N TYR A 306 10.15 26.34 -9.10
CA TYR A 306 10.93 26.56 -7.89
C TYR A 306 11.94 25.45 -7.64
N VAL A 307 11.57 24.21 -7.89
CA VAL A 307 12.42 23.02 -7.71
C VAL A 307 13.07 22.67 -9.05
N THR A 308 14.28 23.18 -9.24
CA THR A 308 15.01 23.03 -10.51
C THR A 308 15.88 21.78 -10.53
N PRO A 309 16.10 21.15 -11.70
CA PRO A 309 17.01 20.00 -11.82
C PRO A 309 18.40 20.29 -11.27
N GLY A 310 18.96 19.36 -10.48
CA GLY A 310 20.27 19.48 -9.87
C GLY A 310 20.34 20.29 -8.56
N SER A 311 19.21 20.80 -8.06
CA SER A 311 19.11 21.46 -6.75
C SER A 311 19.03 20.45 -5.62
N LYS A 312 19.35 20.85 -4.39
CA LYS A 312 19.19 20.00 -3.20
C LYS A 312 17.72 19.66 -2.91
N LEU A 313 16.84 20.59 -3.22
CA LEU A 313 15.40 20.37 -3.19
C LEU A 313 14.97 19.25 -4.14
N GLU A 314 15.53 19.25 -5.35
CA GLU A 314 15.24 18.19 -6.34
C GLU A 314 15.76 16.83 -5.89
N GLU A 315 17.01 16.75 -5.41
CA GLU A 315 17.61 15.50 -4.91
C GLU A 315 16.74 14.89 -3.78
N GLU A 316 16.28 15.74 -2.84
CA GLU A 316 15.44 15.27 -1.73
C GLU A 316 14.01 14.91 -2.19
N ALA A 317 13.42 15.66 -3.13
CA ALA A 317 12.12 15.33 -3.71
C ALA A 317 12.15 13.98 -4.45
N GLN A 318 13.21 13.71 -5.23
CA GLN A 318 13.43 12.40 -5.85
C GLN A 318 13.52 11.29 -4.83
N LYS A 319 14.32 11.47 -3.78
CA LYS A 319 14.54 10.49 -2.72
C LYS A 319 13.24 10.17 -1.96
N ARG A 320 12.40 11.16 -1.67
CA ARG A 320 11.09 10.97 -1.03
C ARG A 320 10.06 10.39 -1.98
N ALA A 321 10.05 10.86 -3.22
CA ALA A 321 9.16 10.53 -4.33
C ALA A 321 7.66 10.81 -4.08
N THR A 322 7.20 10.79 -2.85
CA THR A 322 5.81 11.09 -2.47
C THR A 322 5.70 11.59 -1.04
N SER A 323 4.71 12.41 -0.75
CA SER A 323 4.29 12.69 0.63
C SER A 323 3.61 11.47 1.24
N VAL A 324 3.68 11.33 2.56
CA VAL A 324 3.10 10.21 3.32
C VAL A 324 2.06 10.74 4.28
N TYR A 325 0.84 10.23 4.18
CA TYR A 325 -0.31 10.66 4.97
C TYR A 325 -0.60 9.64 6.07
N LEU A 326 -0.09 9.88 7.28
CA LEU A 326 -0.44 9.08 8.43
C LEU A 326 -1.74 9.58 9.07
N VAL A 327 -2.25 8.88 10.06
CA VAL A 327 -3.55 9.25 10.68
C VAL A 327 -3.48 10.60 11.40
N ASP A 328 -2.32 10.92 12.01
CA ASP A 328 -2.12 12.10 12.86
C ASP A 328 -1.28 13.20 12.20
N ARG A 329 -0.54 12.89 11.15
CA ARG A 329 0.39 13.81 10.49
C ARG A 329 0.67 13.50 9.04
N VAL A 330 1.17 14.50 8.33
CA VAL A 330 1.71 14.36 6.98
C VAL A 330 3.23 14.48 7.02
N VAL A 331 3.94 13.54 6.39
CA VAL A 331 5.37 13.65 6.11
C VAL A 331 5.51 14.16 4.68
N PRO A 332 5.80 15.44 4.46
CA PRO A 332 5.73 16.05 3.14
C PRO A 332 6.91 15.66 2.24
N MET A 333 6.70 15.63 0.92
CA MET A 333 7.75 15.45 -0.09
C MET A 333 8.67 16.67 -0.18
N LEU A 334 8.11 17.86 -0.03
CA LEU A 334 8.81 19.14 -0.08
C LEU A 334 8.75 19.85 1.27
N PRO A 335 9.76 20.69 1.65
CA PRO A 335 9.70 21.50 2.86
C PRO A 335 8.42 22.34 2.94
N GLU A 336 7.89 22.54 4.16
CA GLU A 336 6.62 23.23 4.39
C GLU A 336 6.56 24.67 3.84
N VAL A 337 7.69 25.35 3.75
CA VAL A 337 7.76 26.67 3.12
C VAL A 337 7.38 26.63 1.65
N LEU A 338 7.69 25.52 0.95
CA LEU A 338 7.26 25.29 -0.42
C LEU A 338 5.84 24.71 -0.47
N SER A 339 5.61 23.58 0.20
CA SER A 339 4.34 22.88 0.10
C SER A 339 3.15 23.67 0.64
N ASN A 340 3.32 24.44 1.73
CA ASN A 340 2.21 25.13 2.40
C ASN A 340 2.14 26.63 2.10
N LYS A 341 3.18 27.23 1.45
CA LYS A 341 3.23 28.68 1.21
C LYS A 341 3.50 29.03 -0.25
N VAL A 342 4.73 28.80 -0.74
CA VAL A 342 5.18 29.27 -2.06
C VAL A 342 4.35 28.61 -3.17
N CYS A 343 4.25 27.28 -3.19
CA CYS A 343 3.55 26.53 -4.22
C CYS A 343 2.05 26.43 -3.98
N SER A 344 1.61 26.41 -2.73
CA SER A 344 0.20 26.23 -2.37
C SER A 344 -0.68 27.35 -2.94
N LEU A 345 -1.78 26.98 -3.62
CA LEU A 345 -2.71 27.89 -4.29
C LEU A 345 -3.67 28.55 -3.28
N ARG A 346 -3.11 29.29 -2.33
CA ARG A 346 -3.80 29.91 -1.21
C ARG A 346 -4.76 31.01 -1.67
N PRO A 347 -5.92 31.16 -1.01
CA PRO A 347 -6.90 32.19 -1.37
C PRO A 347 -6.34 33.60 -1.17
N ASN A 348 -6.77 34.54 -2.03
CA ASN A 348 -6.38 35.93 -2.09
C ASN A 348 -4.88 36.15 -2.36
N GLU A 349 -4.24 35.22 -3.06
CA GLU A 349 -2.84 35.31 -3.46
C GLU A 349 -2.69 35.04 -4.97
N ASP A 350 -1.76 35.76 -5.60
CA ASP A 350 -1.33 35.45 -6.96
C ASP A 350 -0.35 34.28 -6.92
N LYS A 351 -0.54 33.28 -7.79
CA LYS A 351 0.29 32.07 -7.83
C LYS A 351 0.68 31.67 -9.23
N PHE A 352 1.89 31.12 -9.36
CA PHE A 352 2.32 30.49 -10.59
C PHE A 352 1.72 29.09 -10.69
N THR A 353 1.15 28.79 -11.84
CA THR A 353 0.53 27.50 -12.13
C THR A 353 0.95 26.95 -13.48
N PHE A 354 0.82 25.65 -13.64
CA PHE A 354 0.82 24.97 -14.92
C PHE A 354 -0.62 24.50 -15.19
N SER A 355 -1.22 24.95 -16.27
CA SER A 355 -2.66 24.84 -16.49
C SER A 355 -3.03 24.02 -17.70
N ALA A 356 -4.13 23.29 -17.56
CA ALA A 356 -4.88 22.68 -18.64
C ALA A 356 -6.22 23.42 -18.76
N VAL A 357 -6.46 24.09 -19.88
CA VAL A 357 -7.65 24.91 -20.12
C VAL A 357 -8.49 24.28 -21.22
N PHE A 358 -9.80 24.14 -20.99
CA PHE A 358 -10.73 23.44 -21.87
C PHE A 358 -11.91 24.33 -22.21
N GLU A 359 -12.25 24.41 -23.49
CA GLU A 359 -13.54 24.93 -23.94
C GLU A 359 -14.53 23.76 -23.97
N ILE A 360 -15.43 23.72 -23.01
CA ILE A 360 -16.30 22.58 -22.75
C ILE A 360 -17.77 23.01 -22.68
N ASN A 361 -18.68 22.19 -23.21
CA ASN A 361 -20.12 22.43 -23.08
C ASN A 361 -20.75 21.65 -21.91
N SER A 362 -22.03 21.91 -21.64
CA SER A 362 -22.79 21.25 -20.55
C SER A 362 -22.78 19.73 -20.63
N ASN A 363 -22.65 19.13 -21.82
CA ASN A 363 -22.60 17.68 -22.01
C ASN A 363 -21.18 17.09 -21.89
N GLY A 364 -20.21 17.88 -21.45
CA GLY A 364 -18.82 17.43 -21.30
C GLY A 364 -18.07 17.23 -22.63
N ASN A 365 -18.53 17.86 -23.75
CA ASN A 365 -17.81 17.79 -25.01
C ASN A 365 -16.84 18.97 -25.11
N ILE A 366 -15.59 18.66 -25.44
CA ILE A 366 -14.50 19.62 -25.58
C ILE A 366 -14.34 19.99 -27.04
N ARG A 367 -14.38 21.30 -27.36
CA ARG A 367 -14.08 21.79 -28.69
C ARG A 367 -12.65 22.28 -28.86
N ASN A 368 -12.02 22.75 -27.76
CA ASN A 368 -10.65 23.26 -27.79
C ASN A 368 -9.96 22.97 -26.44
N ARG A 369 -8.63 22.86 -26.43
CA ARG A 369 -7.80 22.68 -25.27
C ARG A 369 -6.47 23.40 -25.41
N TRP A 370 -5.99 23.96 -24.30
CA TRP A 370 -4.71 24.65 -24.24
C TRP A 370 -3.94 24.21 -22.98
N PHE A 371 -2.60 24.14 -23.08
CA PHE A 371 -1.73 23.78 -21.96
C PHE A 371 -0.57 24.77 -21.91
N GLY A 372 -0.18 25.18 -20.73
CA GLY A 372 0.97 26.07 -20.53
C GLY A 372 1.05 26.64 -19.14
N ARG A 373 2.10 27.41 -18.91
CA ARG A 373 2.32 28.11 -17.66
C ARG A 373 1.43 29.34 -17.57
N THR A 374 0.82 29.54 -16.41
CA THR A 374 -0.13 30.62 -16.13
C THR A 374 0.24 31.33 -14.83
N VAL A 375 -0.38 32.48 -14.63
CA VAL A 375 -0.50 33.12 -13.31
C VAL A 375 -1.99 33.28 -13.01
N ILE A 376 -2.40 32.86 -11.83
CA ILE A 376 -3.78 32.94 -11.35
C ILE A 376 -3.87 33.77 -10.07
N HIS A 377 -5.08 34.25 -9.78
CA HIS A 377 -5.47 34.75 -8.45
C HIS A 377 -6.53 33.80 -7.89
N SER A 378 -6.29 33.19 -6.73
CA SER A 378 -7.29 32.33 -6.09
C SER A 378 -8.26 33.20 -5.30
N ASP A 379 -9.52 33.30 -5.78
CA ASP A 379 -10.54 34.16 -5.12
C ASP A 379 -11.04 33.56 -3.82
N LYS A 380 -11.10 32.22 -3.74
CA LYS A 380 -11.67 31.52 -2.58
C LYS A 380 -11.14 30.11 -2.39
N ARG A 381 -10.98 29.71 -1.14
CA ARG A 381 -10.83 28.33 -0.72
C ARG A 381 -12.13 27.84 -0.10
N LEU A 382 -12.61 26.68 -0.53
CA LEU A 382 -13.75 25.98 0.03
C LEU A 382 -13.29 24.65 0.63
N THR A 383 -13.99 24.19 1.66
CA THR A 383 -13.91 22.80 2.08
C THR A 383 -14.85 21.93 1.24
N TYR A 384 -14.59 20.61 1.19
CA TYR A 384 -15.52 19.68 0.53
C TYR A 384 -16.94 19.78 1.09
N GLU A 385 -17.08 19.99 2.40
CA GLU A 385 -18.34 20.11 3.10
C GLU A 385 -19.07 21.40 2.71
N GLU A 386 -18.37 22.54 2.63
CA GLU A 386 -18.95 23.82 2.17
C GLU A 386 -19.38 23.74 0.70
N ALA A 387 -18.53 23.16 -0.16
CA ALA A 387 -18.85 22.97 -1.58
C ALA A 387 -20.06 22.05 -1.76
N GLU A 388 -20.21 21.01 -0.92
CA GLU A 388 -21.36 20.11 -0.94
C GLU A 388 -22.66 20.83 -0.61
N LEU A 389 -22.68 21.66 0.43
CA LEU A 389 -23.87 22.48 0.77
C LEU A 389 -24.27 23.43 -0.37
N ILE A 390 -23.28 24.00 -1.07
CA ILE A 390 -23.52 24.86 -2.25
C ILE A 390 -24.11 24.03 -3.40
N ILE A 391 -23.62 22.85 -3.65
CA ILE A 391 -24.09 21.94 -4.70
C ILE A 391 -25.54 21.54 -4.43
N GLN A 392 -25.88 21.24 -3.18
CA GLN A 392 -27.23 20.85 -2.74
C GLN A 392 -28.21 22.03 -2.70
N GLY A 393 -27.72 23.27 -2.80
CA GLY A 393 -28.54 24.48 -2.72
C GLY A 393 -28.92 24.86 -1.28
N GLU A 394 -28.26 24.29 -0.28
CA GLU A 394 -28.45 24.57 1.14
C GLU A 394 -27.66 25.78 1.63
N ALA A 395 -26.62 26.18 0.87
CA ALA A 395 -25.84 27.38 1.09
C ALA A 395 -25.77 28.22 -0.17
N ASP A 396 -25.77 29.56 -0.01
CA ASP A 396 -25.54 30.50 -1.10
C ASP A 396 -24.14 31.10 -1.01
N ASP A 397 -23.48 31.27 -2.17
CA ASP A 397 -22.12 31.77 -2.29
C ASP A 397 -21.96 32.60 -3.57
N LEU A 398 -20.97 33.50 -3.58
CA LEU A 398 -20.62 34.30 -4.76
C LEU A 398 -20.23 33.45 -5.99
N LEU A 399 -19.70 32.23 -5.73
CA LEU A 399 -19.31 31.23 -6.73
C LEU A 399 -20.36 30.11 -6.86
N GLY A 400 -21.52 30.21 -6.18
CA GLY A 400 -22.49 29.12 -6.10
C GLY A 400 -23.06 28.70 -7.46
N LYS A 401 -23.27 29.64 -8.36
CA LYS A 401 -23.72 29.35 -9.74
C LYS A 401 -22.65 28.60 -10.51
N GLU A 402 -21.40 29.04 -10.44
CA GLU A 402 -20.23 28.47 -11.10
C GLU A 402 -19.99 27.04 -10.63
N ILE A 403 -20.01 26.80 -9.32
CA ILE A 403 -19.81 25.47 -8.71
C ILE A 403 -20.91 24.50 -9.15
N ARG A 404 -22.18 24.91 -9.16
CA ARG A 404 -23.29 24.06 -9.64
C ARG A 404 -23.17 23.73 -11.15
N ILE A 405 -22.74 24.68 -11.98
CA ILE A 405 -22.49 24.43 -13.40
C ILE A 405 -21.38 23.40 -13.56
N MET A 406 -20.26 23.59 -12.85
CA MET A 406 -19.13 22.66 -12.91
C MET A 406 -19.49 21.28 -12.39
N ASN A 407 -20.30 21.19 -11.33
CA ASN A 407 -20.79 19.90 -10.82
C ASN A 407 -21.67 19.18 -11.86
N SER A 408 -22.53 19.89 -12.57
CA SER A 408 -23.32 19.29 -13.66
C SER A 408 -22.45 18.73 -14.77
N ILE A 409 -21.41 19.47 -15.20
CA ILE A 409 -20.46 19.01 -16.21
C ILE A 409 -19.65 17.79 -15.68
N ALA A 410 -19.23 17.81 -14.43
CA ALA A 410 -18.49 16.71 -13.82
C ALA A 410 -19.36 15.43 -13.74
N GLN A 411 -20.65 15.54 -13.42
CA GLN A 411 -21.58 14.41 -13.44
C GLN A 411 -21.73 13.81 -14.84
N ASP A 412 -21.78 14.63 -15.90
CA ASP A 412 -21.85 14.14 -17.27
C ASP A 412 -20.54 13.50 -17.72
N LEU A 413 -19.37 14.05 -17.34
CA LEU A 413 -18.05 13.42 -17.55
C LEU A 413 -17.98 12.07 -16.87
N ARG A 414 -18.41 11.97 -15.60
CA ARG A 414 -18.46 10.71 -14.84
C ARG A 414 -19.38 9.70 -15.50
N LYS A 415 -20.59 10.10 -15.89
CA LYS A 415 -21.55 9.23 -16.58
C LYS A 415 -20.96 8.65 -17.86
N LYS A 416 -20.28 9.48 -18.67
CA LYS A 416 -19.60 9.03 -19.88
C LYS A 416 -18.49 8.03 -19.57
N ARG A 417 -17.63 8.33 -18.60
CA ARG A 417 -16.55 7.42 -18.15
C ARG A 417 -17.10 6.07 -17.67
N MET A 418 -18.20 6.06 -16.90
CA MET A 418 -18.86 4.83 -16.47
C MET A 418 -19.42 4.03 -17.65
N THR A 419 -20.01 4.72 -18.64
CA THR A 419 -20.52 4.08 -19.87
C THR A 419 -19.38 3.47 -20.68
N ASP A 420 -18.21 4.10 -20.71
CA ASP A 420 -16.98 3.62 -21.38
C ASP A 420 -16.35 2.43 -20.62
N GLY A 421 -16.86 2.09 -19.43
CA GLY A 421 -16.49 0.90 -18.67
C GLY A 421 -15.53 1.14 -17.50
N ALA A 422 -15.40 2.37 -17.01
CA ALA A 422 -14.68 2.61 -15.76
C ALA A 422 -15.32 1.86 -14.59
N ILE A 423 -14.50 1.40 -13.65
CA ILE A 423 -14.98 0.67 -12.47
C ILE A 423 -15.04 1.64 -11.30
N ALA A 424 -16.22 1.77 -10.69
CA ALA A 424 -16.41 2.62 -9.51
C ALA A 424 -16.35 1.78 -8.23
N PHE A 425 -15.46 2.16 -7.34
CA PHE A 425 -15.43 1.68 -5.96
C PHE A 425 -15.79 2.86 -5.05
N ASP A 426 -16.95 2.81 -4.43
CA ASP A 426 -17.44 3.85 -3.50
C ASP A 426 -17.11 3.46 -2.03
N ARG A 427 -15.86 3.04 -1.76
CA ARG A 427 -15.46 2.56 -0.44
C ARG A 427 -15.38 3.71 0.55
N ALA A 428 -16.01 3.51 1.71
CA ALA A 428 -15.85 4.41 2.85
C ALA A 428 -14.46 4.28 3.48
N GLU A 429 -13.84 5.40 3.82
CA GLU A 429 -12.57 5.46 4.52
C GLU A 429 -12.76 5.59 6.03
N VAL A 430 -12.00 4.80 6.80
CA VAL A 430 -11.96 4.96 8.26
C VAL A 430 -11.15 6.19 8.62
N LYS A 431 -11.76 7.11 9.34
CA LYS A 431 -11.11 8.31 9.89
C LYS A 431 -11.26 8.35 11.41
N PHE A 432 -10.29 8.97 12.08
CA PHE A 432 -10.28 9.11 13.53
C PHE A 432 -10.46 10.57 13.93
N LYS A 433 -11.21 10.79 15.01
CA LYS A 433 -11.16 12.06 15.73
C LYS A 433 -10.07 11.93 16.78
N LEU A 434 -9.14 12.86 16.77
CA LEU A 434 -8.01 12.89 17.70
C LEU A 434 -8.20 14.06 18.70
N ASP A 435 -7.69 13.89 19.90
CA ASP A 435 -7.57 14.99 20.86
C ASP A 435 -6.24 15.75 20.70
N SER A 436 -5.92 16.65 21.63
CA SER A 436 -4.70 17.46 21.60
C SER A 436 -3.40 16.65 21.78
N GLU A 437 -3.49 15.42 22.29
CA GLU A 437 -2.37 14.49 22.51
C GLU A 437 -2.30 13.41 21.43
N ASN A 438 -3.07 13.58 20.33
CA ASN A 438 -3.21 12.62 19.23
C ASN A 438 -3.81 11.27 19.67
N GLU A 439 -4.60 11.26 20.77
CA GLU A 439 -5.33 10.06 21.19
C GLU A 439 -6.64 9.92 20.41
N PRO A 440 -6.98 8.73 19.91
CA PRO A 440 -8.21 8.51 19.18
C PRO A 440 -9.41 8.53 20.13
N ILE A 441 -10.26 9.59 20.01
CA ILE A 441 -11.49 9.77 20.80
C ILE A 441 -12.74 9.33 20.06
N GLY A 442 -12.63 9.00 18.77
CA GLY A 442 -13.74 8.49 17.96
C GLY A 442 -13.25 7.97 16.62
N ALA A 443 -13.98 7.00 16.06
CA ALA A 443 -13.80 6.49 14.71
C ALA A 443 -15.07 6.66 13.90
N TYR A 444 -14.96 7.04 12.62
CA TYR A 444 -16.10 7.22 11.72
C TYR A 444 -15.73 6.87 10.28
N LEU A 445 -16.74 6.58 9.47
CA LEU A 445 -16.56 6.29 8.05
C LEU A 445 -16.84 7.56 7.23
N LYS A 446 -15.88 7.98 6.41
CA LYS A 446 -16.00 9.09 5.45
C LYS A 446 -16.33 8.52 4.07
N VAL A 447 -17.46 8.98 3.49
CA VAL A 447 -17.90 8.61 2.14
C VAL A 447 -17.68 9.80 1.20
N ALA A 448 -17.24 9.53 -0.04
CA ALA A 448 -17.04 10.56 -1.06
C ALA A 448 -18.39 11.16 -1.49
N GLN A 449 -18.50 12.49 -1.42
CA GLN A 449 -19.66 13.30 -1.80
C GLN A 449 -19.54 13.81 -3.24
N ASP A 450 -20.53 14.57 -3.73
CA ASP A 450 -20.51 15.12 -5.09
C ASP A 450 -19.42 16.19 -5.25
N SER A 451 -19.11 16.94 -4.20
CA SER A 451 -17.98 17.87 -4.17
C SER A 451 -16.62 17.18 -4.40
N ASN A 452 -16.41 15.98 -3.85
CA ASN A 452 -15.22 15.19 -4.11
C ASN A 452 -15.16 14.72 -5.57
N LYS A 453 -16.32 14.26 -6.11
CA LYS A 453 -16.41 13.78 -7.50
C LYS A 453 -16.22 14.90 -8.50
N LEU A 454 -16.66 16.13 -8.17
CA LEU A 454 -16.42 17.31 -9.00
C LEU A 454 -14.92 17.51 -9.23
N ILE A 455 -14.13 17.58 -8.17
CA ILE A 455 -12.67 17.73 -8.26
C ILE A 455 -12.05 16.53 -8.99
N GLU A 456 -12.43 15.29 -8.60
CA GLU A 456 -11.94 14.06 -9.24
C GLU A 456 -12.08 14.12 -10.78
N GLU A 457 -13.25 14.45 -11.30
CA GLU A 457 -13.50 14.40 -12.75
C GLU A 457 -12.70 15.46 -13.52
N PHE A 458 -12.49 16.66 -12.97
CA PHE A 458 -11.64 17.67 -13.62
C PHE A 458 -10.15 17.31 -13.54
N MET A 459 -9.70 16.70 -12.44
CA MET A 459 -8.33 16.19 -12.32
C MET A 459 -8.10 15.02 -13.29
N LEU A 460 -9.05 14.09 -13.42
CA LEU A 460 -9.00 13.01 -14.41
C LEU A 460 -8.98 13.56 -15.84
N LEU A 461 -9.76 14.59 -16.11
CA LEU A 461 -9.80 15.26 -17.41
C LEU A 461 -8.42 15.82 -17.78
N ALA A 462 -7.82 16.61 -16.89
CA ALA A 462 -6.49 17.19 -17.09
C ALA A 462 -5.43 16.10 -17.30
N ASN A 463 -5.36 15.14 -16.42
CA ASN A 463 -4.41 14.02 -16.47
C ASN A 463 -4.49 13.24 -17.79
N LYS A 464 -5.71 12.88 -18.22
CA LYS A 464 -5.96 12.18 -19.50
C LYS A 464 -5.47 12.99 -20.69
N HIS A 465 -5.79 14.29 -20.73
CA HIS A 465 -5.46 15.13 -21.87
C HIS A 465 -3.98 15.49 -21.92
N VAL A 466 -3.30 15.62 -20.79
CA VAL A 466 -1.83 15.78 -20.74
C VAL A 466 -1.14 14.51 -21.25
N ALA A 467 -1.57 13.32 -20.82
CA ALA A 467 -1.05 12.06 -21.37
C ALA A 467 -1.25 11.96 -22.89
N ASN A 468 -2.42 12.40 -23.38
CA ASN A 468 -2.78 12.31 -24.79
C ASN A 468 -1.94 13.26 -25.67
N ILE A 469 -1.70 14.53 -25.24
CA ILE A 469 -0.98 15.50 -26.08
C ILE A 469 0.49 15.12 -26.30
N ILE A 470 1.14 14.50 -25.32
CA ILE A 470 2.52 14.04 -25.45
C ILE A 470 2.56 12.64 -26.08
N GLY A 471 1.69 11.73 -25.65
CA GLY A 471 1.70 10.33 -26.03
C GLY A 471 1.14 10.01 -27.41
N ARG A 472 0.45 10.96 -28.06
CA ARG A 472 -0.13 10.75 -29.41
C ARG A 472 0.28 11.82 -30.39
N GLN A 473 0.44 11.40 -31.65
CA GLN A 473 0.60 12.28 -32.80
C GLN A 473 -0.78 12.85 -33.20
N ALA A 474 -0.79 13.92 -34.04
CA ALA A 474 -2.01 14.52 -34.55
C ALA A 474 -2.93 13.53 -35.33
N ASN A 475 -2.35 12.48 -35.90
CA ASN A 475 -3.09 11.40 -36.59
C ASN A 475 -3.63 10.31 -35.66
N GLY A 476 -3.51 10.50 -34.32
CA GLY A 476 -3.97 9.56 -33.30
C GLY A 476 -3.04 8.36 -33.03
N LYS A 477 -1.96 8.18 -33.80
CA LYS A 477 -0.95 7.14 -33.56
C LYS A 477 -0.15 7.45 -32.29
N ARG A 478 0.35 6.41 -31.62
CA ARG A 478 1.24 6.58 -30.47
C ARG A 478 2.51 7.32 -30.87
N ASN A 479 2.95 8.22 -29.99
CA ASN A 479 4.21 8.92 -30.16
C ASN A 479 5.36 8.06 -29.58
N THR A 480 6.56 8.27 -30.09
CA THR A 480 7.80 7.64 -29.58
C THR A 480 8.49 8.51 -28.53
N LYS A 481 7.90 9.64 -28.16
CA LYS A 481 8.45 10.56 -27.16
C LYS A 481 8.36 9.95 -25.76
N THR A 482 9.36 10.21 -24.94
CA THR A 482 9.37 9.80 -23.53
C THR A 482 8.23 10.48 -22.79
N MET A 483 7.45 9.68 -22.08
CA MET A 483 6.34 10.14 -21.25
C MET A 483 6.20 9.22 -20.04
N VAL A 484 5.85 9.76 -18.89
CA VAL A 484 5.51 9.01 -17.67
C VAL A 484 4.01 8.81 -17.65
N TYR A 485 3.59 7.56 -17.69
CA TYR A 485 2.19 7.16 -17.61
C TYR A 485 1.88 6.59 -16.23
N ARG A 486 0.63 6.73 -15.80
CA ARG A 486 0.05 5.94 -14.73
C ARG A 486 -0.73 4.81 -15.37
N VAL A 487 -0.17 3.60 -15.30
CA VAL A 487 -0.74 2.43 -15.97
C VAL A 487 -1.40 1.49 -14.95
N HIS A 488 -2.47 0.81 -15.39
CA HIS A 488 -3.17 -0.18 -14.59
C HIS A 488 -3.54 -1.35 -15.49
N ASP A 489 -2.89 -2.47 -15.26
CA ASP A 489 -3.07 -3.67 -16.08
C ASP A 489 -4.41 -4.37 -15.83
N HIS A 490 -4.70 -5.36 -16.62
CA HIS A 490 -5.90 -6.18 -16.53
C HIS A 490 -5.92 -7.00 -15.24
N PRO A 491 -7.13 -7.39 -14.75
CA PRO A 491 -7.23 -8.31 -13.63
C PRO A 491 -6.53 -9.64 -13.92
N ASP A 492 -5.95 -10.24 -12.89
CA ASP A 492 -5.36 -11.56 -12.95
C ASP A 492 -6.43 -12.61 -13.34
N PRO A 493 -6.26 -13.35 -14.46
CA PRO A 493 -7.26 -14.29 -14.95
C PRO A 493 -7.61 -15.41 -13.94
N ALA A 494 -6.62 -15.91 -13.20
CA ALA A 494 -6.84 -16.98 -12.21
C ALA A 494 -7.63 -16.48 -11.00
N LYS A 495 -7.32 -15.26 -10.53
CA LYS A 495 -8.08 -14.62 -9.46
C LYS A 495 -9.50 -14.27 -9.90
N LEU A 496 -9.65 -13.80 -11.15
CA LEU A 496 -10.96 -13.49 -11.74
C LEU A 496 -11.84 -14.75 -11.85
N GLU A 497 -11.26 -15.89 -12.26
CA GLU A 497 -11.97 -17.16 -12.29
C GLU A 497 -12.39 -17.62 -10.89
N THR A 498 -11.52 -17.45 -9.89
CA THR A 498 -11.83 -17.75 -8.49
C THR A 498 -12.99 -16.89 -7.99
N LEU A 499 -12.95 -15.58 -8.24
CA LEU A 499 -14.03 -14.66 -7.89
C LEU A 499 -15.34 -15.05 -8.60
N SER A 500 -15.30 -15.41 -9.90
CA SER A 500 -16.47 -15.83 -10.65
C SER A 500 -17.14 -17.08 -10.04
N LYS A 501 -16.35 -18.07 -9.62
CA LYS A 501 -16.84 -19.26 -8.91
C LYS A 501 -17.48 -18.89 -7.57
N PHE A 502 -16.91 -17.93 -6.85
CA PHE A 502 -17.40 -17.49 -5.56
C PHE A 502 -18.73 -16.70 -5.65
N VAL A 503 -18.87 -15.76 -6.61
CA VAL A 503 -20.09 -14.93 -6.71
C VAL A 503 -21.29 -15.68 -7.30
N LYS A 504 -21.04 -16.78 -8.03
CA LYS A 504 -22.10 -17.56 -8.69
C LYS A 504 -23.14 -18.16 -7.72
N PRO A 505 -22.77 -18.81 -6.59
CA PRO A 505 -23.72 -19.29 -5.58
C PRO A 505 -24.52 -18.15 -4.91
N LEU A 506 -23.97 -16.91 -4.89
CA LEU A 506 -24.65 -15.72 -4.38
C LEU A 506 -25.66 -15.14 -5.38
N GLY A 507 -25.79 -15.74 -6.58
CA GLY A 507 -26.72 -15.32 -7.62
C GLY A 507 -26.15 -14.29 -8.62
N TYR A 508 -24.85 -13.99 -8.55
CA TYR A 508 -24.20 -13.04 -9.44
C TYR A 508 -23.43 -13.73 -10.56
N ASN A 509 -23.43 -13.12 -11.75
CA ASN A 509 -22.69 -13.62 -12.91
C ASN A 509 -21.52 -12.70 -13.24
N LEU A 510 -20.29 -13.22 -13.14
CA LEU A 510 -19.07 -12.51 -13.50
C LEU A 510 -18.46 -13.14 -14.76
N ALA A 511 -18.30 -12.32 -15.81
CA ALA A 511 -17.59 -12.72 -17.01
C ALA A 511 -16.08 -12.85 -16.71
N THR A 512 -15.44 -13.89 -17.28
CA THR A 512 -14.00 -14.13 -17.12
C THR A 512 -13.21 -13.92 -18.41
N GLN A 513 -13.91 -13.64 -19.52
CA GLN A 513 -13.30 -13.40 -20.83
C GLN A 513 -13.90 -12.16 -21.49
N GLY A 514 -13.08 -11.46 -22.28
CA GLY A 514 -13.47 -10.24 -22.98
C GLY A 514 -13.48 -9.01 -22.06
N LEU A 515 -12.55 -8.08 -22.28
CA LEU A 515 -12.30 -6.93 -21.38
C LEU A 515 -13.56 -6.11 -21.08
N GLN A 516 -14.36 -5.81 -22.09
CA GLN A 516 -15.60 -5.05 -21.89
C GLN A 516 -16.67 -5.87 -21.15
N ALA A 517 -16.77 -7.18 -21.41
CA ALA A 517 -17.71 -8.05 -20.73
C ALA A 517 -17.36 -8.19 -19.23
N VAL A 518 -16.06 -8.31 -18.91
CA VAL A 518 -15.56 -8.34 -17.53
C VAL A 518 -15.89 -7.04 -16.81
N ARG A 519 -15.53 -5.87 -17.38
CA ARG A 519 -15.84 -4.55 -16.80
C ARG A 519 -17.34 -4.38 -16.56
N LYS A 520 -18.16 -4.68 -17.57
CA LYS A 520 -19.62 -4.56 -17.46
C LYS A 520 -20.19 -5.47 -16.36
N SER A 521 -19.75 -6.72 -16.28
CA SER A 521 -20.23 -7.65 -15.24
C SER A 521 -19.80 -7.22 -13.83
N ILE A 522 -18.55 -6.73 -13.65
CA ILE A 522 -18.09 -6.15 -12.39
C ILE A 522 -18.96 -4.97 -11.99
N ASN A 523 -19.17 -4.00 -12.88
CA ASN A 523 -20.01 -2.83 -12.59
C ASN A 523 -21.46 -3.22 -12.27
N THR A 524 -22.00 -4.22 -12.95
CA THR A 524 -23.35 -4.74 -12.66
C THR A 524 -23.41 -5.33 -11.25
N ILE A 525 -22.43 -6.15 -10.85
CA ILE A 525 -22.36 -6.70 -9.51
C ILE A 525 -22.27 -5.57 -8.48
N LEU A 526 -21.30 -4.66 -8.61
CA LEU A 526 -21.08 -3.56 -7.67
C LEU A 526 -22.32 -2.66 -7.53
N SER A 527 -23.00 -2.36 -8.63
CA SER A 527 -24.26 -1.56 -8.58
C SER A 527 -25.41 -2.31 -7.91
N THR A 528 -25.51 -3.64 -8.12
CA THR A 528 -26.58 -4.46 -7.53
C THR A 528 -26.41 -4.64 -6.03
N VAL A 529 -25.16 -4.76 -5.55
CA VAL A 529 -24.88 -4.96 -4.13
C VAL A 529 -24.83 -3.67 -3.31
N LYS A 530 -24.92 -2.52 -3.95
CA LYS A 530 -24.84 -1.24 -3.27
C LYS A 530 -25.93 -1.13 -2.18
N GLY A 531 -25.50 -0.89 -0.93
CA GLY A 531 -26.38 -0.82 0.23
C GLY A 531 -26.78 -2.17 0.84
N THR A 532 -26.28 -3.28 0.32
CA THR A 532 -26.46 -4.60 0.95
C THR A 532 -25.30 -4.94 1.89
N PRO A 533 -25.46 -5.87 2.83
CA PRO A 533 -24.39 -6.31 3.70
C PRO A 533 -23.16 -6.87 2.96
N GLU A 534 -23.38 -7.44 1.77
CA GLU A 534 -22.32 -8.05 0.94
C GLU A 534 -21.49 -7.03 0.15
N ALA A 535 -21.90 -5.77 0.08
CA ALA A 535 -21.26 -4.74 -0.74
C ALA A 535 -19.74 -4.63 -0.45
N ASN A 536 -19.37 -4.38 0.81
CA ASN A 536 -17.97 -4.22 1.21
C ASN A 536 -17.12 -5.47 0.91
N MET A 537 -17.70 -6.65 1.11
CA MET A 537 -17.07 -7.93 0.81
C MET A 537 -16.77 -8.06 -0.70
N LEU A 538 -17.78 -7.86 -1.55
CA LEU A 538 -17.64 -8.04 -3.00
C LEU A 538 -16.74 -6.95 -3.61
N GLU A 539 -16.78 -5.72 -3.12
CA GLU A 539 -15.83 -4.67 -3.49
C GLU A 539 -14.39 -5.08 -3.14
N THR A 540 -14.16 -5.53 -1.90
CA THR A 540 -12.82 -5.95 -1.44
C THR A 540 -12.28 -7.12 -2.26
N LEU A 541 -13.09 -8.15 -2.52
CA LEU A 541 -12.67 -9.29 -3.34
C LEU A 541 -12.40 -8.86 -4.79
N THR A 542 -13.22 -7.97 -5.35
CA THR A 542 -13.01 -7.43 -6.69
C THR A 542 -11.69 -6.66 -6.78
N ILE A 543 -11.41 -5.78 -5.82
CA ILE A 543 -10.13 -5.04 -5.74
C ILE A 543 -8.94 -5.99 -5.67
N ARG A 544 -9.03 -7.09 -4.91
CA ARG A 544 -7.95 -8.10 -4.80
C ARG A 544 -7.66 -8.86 -6.10
N THR A 545 -8.60 -8.86 -7.06
CA THR A 545 -8.36 -9.43 -8.39
C THR A 545 -7.65 -8.47 -9.34
N MET A 546 -7.70 -7.17 -9.05
CA MET A 546 -7.08 -6.14 -9.88
C MET A 546 -5.56 -6.14 -9.73
N ALA A 547 -4.87 -5.78 -10.80
CA ALA A 547 -3.47 -5.41 -10.75
C ALA A 547 -3.30 -4.11 -9.93
N LYS A 548 -2.08 -3.81 -9.49
CA LYS A 548 -1.77 -2.50 -8.92
C LYS A 548 -1.46 -1.52 -10.05
N ALA A 549 -1.92 -0.27 -9.90
CA ALA A 549 -1.48 0.78 -10.79
C ALA A 549 -0.02 1.16 -10.46
N ILE A 550 0.80 1.39 -11.48
CA ILE A 550 2.21 1.76 -11.36
C ILE A 550 2.54 2.91 -12.31
N TYR A 551 3.69 3.55 -12.10
CA TYR A 551 4.26 4.47 -13.08
C TYR A 551 5.10 3.69 -14.08
N SER A 552 5.06 4.08 -15.36
CA SER A 552 5.83 3.43 -16.43
C SER A 552 5.97 4.37 -17.63
N THR A 553 7.06 4.24 -18.37
CA THR A 553 7.19 4.89 -19.69
C THR A 553 6.49 4.10 -20.80
N GLN A 554 6.08 2.85 -20.52
CA GLN A 554 5.32 2.00 -21.44
C GLN A 554 3.83 2.16 -21.20
N ASN A 555 3.11 2.69 -22.16
CA ASN A 555 1.68 2.88 -22.06
C ASN A 555 0.91 1.60 -22.37
N ILE A 556 0.32 0.99 -21.36
CA ILE A 556 -0.63 -0.14 -21.49
C ILE A 556 -2.08 0.28 -21.22
N GLY A 557 -2.31 1.58 -20.97
CA GLY A 557 -3.61 2.13 -20.55
C GLY A 557 -3.88 1.97 -19.06
N HIS A 558 -5.05 2.44 -18.63
CA HIS A 558 -5.50 2.34 -17.24
C HIS A 558 -6.82 1.59 -17.15
N TYR A 559 -6.76 0.28 -16.88
CA TYR A 559 -7.93 -0.61 -16.92
C TYR A 559 -9.09 -0.12 -16.04
N GLY A 560 -8.83 0.24 -14.78
CA GLY A 560 -9.88 0.67 -13.85
C GLY A 560 -10.59 1.96 -14.24
N LEU A 561 -9.89 2.91 -14.92
CA LEU A 561 -10.46 4.16 -15.39
C LEU A 561 -11.03 4.09 -16.81
N ALA A 562 -10.83 2.99 -17.52
CA ALA A 562 -11.15 2.82 -18.94
C ALA A 562 -10.49 3.87 -19.84
N PHE A 563 -9.27 4.29 -19.53
CA PHE A 563 -8.50 5.25 -20.33
C PHE A 563 -7.37 4.56 -21.10
N ASP A 564 -7.21 4.90 -22.37
CA ASP A 564 -6.10 4.42 -23.20
C ASP A 564 -4.79 5.15 -22.89
N ASP A 565 -4.87 6.42 -22.47
CA ASP A 565 -3.74 7.26 -22.08
C ASP A 565 -4.08 7.93 -20.75
N TYR A 566 -3.22 7.75 -19.76
CA TYR A 566 -3.41 8.36 -18.46
C TYR A 566 -2.07 8.62 -17.77
N THR A 567 -1.97 9.75 -17.10
CA THR A 567 -0.82 10.15 -16.28
C THR A 567 -1.28 10.82 -15.01
N HIS A 568 -0.34 11.12 -14.14
CA HIS A 568 -0.53 12.04 -13.02
C HIS A 568 0.17 13.36 -13.34
N PHE A 569 -0.58 14.46 -13.28
CA PHE A 569 -0.11 15.82 -13.54
C PHE A 569 -0.57 16.78 -12.43
N THR A 570 -1.59 16.42 -11.68
CA THR A 570 -2.41 17.32 -10.87
C THR A 570 -1.97 17.47 -9.42
N SER A 571 -0.84 16.85 -8.98
CA SER A 571 -0.40 16.96 -7.59
C SER A 571 1.13 16.97 -7.43
N PRO A 572 1.86 17.95 -8.00
CA PRO A 572 3.33 18.00 -7.96
C PRO A 572 3.91 18.38 -6.60
N ILE A 573 3.14 18.96 -5.68
CA ILE A 573 3.61 19.25 -4.30
C ILE A 573 3.88 17.96 -3.54
N ARG A 574 3.08 16.91 -3.83
CA ARG A 574 3.11 15.66 -3.06
C ARG A 574 3.46 14.41 -3.87
N ARG A 575 3.68 14.51 -5.19
CA ARG A 575 4.10 13.37 -6.04
C ARG A 575 5.19 13.80 -7.02
N TYR A 576 6.33 13.15 -6.95
CA TYR A 576 7.45 13.42 -7.85
C TYR A 576 7.17 13.07 -9.32
N PRO A 577 6.43 11.99 -9.66
CA PRO A 577 6.03 11.72 -11.05
C PRO A 577 5.28 12.86 -11.72
N ASP A 578 4.47 13.63 -11.00
CA ASP A 578 3.77 14.81 -11.52
C ASP A 578 4.78 15.92 -11.90
N MET A 579 5.84 16.11 -11.11
CA MET A 579 6.94 17.02 -11.46
C MET A 579 7.67 16.57 -12.73
N MET A 580 7.91 15.25 -12.89
CA MET A 580 8.48 14.70 -14.12
C MET A 580 7.59 15.01 -15.32
N VAL A 581 6.27 14.83 -15.17
CA VAL A 581 5.29 15.11 -16.23
C VAL A 581 5.24 16.60 -16.55
N HIS A 582 5.29 17.50 -15.56
CA HIS A 582 5.37 18.95 -15.77
C HIS A 582 6.56 19.33 -16.64
N ARG A 583 7.74 18.76 -16.37
CA ARG A 583 8.97 19.00 -17.16
C ARG A 583 8.84 18.45 -18.59
N LEU A 584 8.37 17.21 -18.73
CA LEU A 584 8.14 16.61 -20.04
C LEU A 584 7.13 17.38 -20.87
N LEU A 585 6.06 17.91 -20.24
CA LEU A 585 5.06 18.74 -20.92
C LEU A 585 5.67 20.09 -21.35
N GLN A 586 6.45 20.75 -20.49
CA GLN A 586 7.14 21.99 -20.83
C GLN A 586 8.08 21.80 -22.01
N ASP A 587 8.94 20.78 -21.97
CA ASP A 587 9.88 20.47 -23.05
C ASP A 587 9.14 20.11 -24.36
N PHE A 588 8.00 19.41 -24.24
CA PHE A 588 7.14 19.13 -25.39
C PHE A 588 6.59 20.42 -26.03
N LEU A 589 6.10 21.37 -25.22
CA LEU A 589 5.54 22.63 -25.70
C LEU A 589 6.64 23.53 -26.33
N GLU A 590 7.87 23.45 -25.85
CA GLU A 590 9.03 24.15 -26.39
C GLU A 590 9.69 23.43 -27.58
N GLY A 591 9.18 22.27 -27.98
CA GLY A 591 9.72 21.49 -29.09
C GLY A 591 11.01 20.71 -28.78
N LYS A 592 11.38 20.60 -27.50
CA LYS A 592 12.49 19.78 -27.01
C LYS A 592 12.02 18.34 -26.77
N HIS A 593 12.79 17.32 -27.19
CA HIS A 593 12.28 15.94 -27.16
C HIS A 593 13.32 14.87 -26.82
N THR A 594 14.53 15.25 -26.42
CA THR A 594 15.62 14.32 -26.12
C THR A 594 15.70 14.01 -24.63
N HIS A 595 15.05 12.92 -24.23
CA HIS A 595 15.13 12.42 -22.85
C HIS A 595 15.61 10.98 -22.83
N ASN A 596 16.42 10.62 -21.84
CA ASN A 596 16.87 9.25 -21.64
C ASN A 596 15.72 8.41 -21.05
N ILE A 597 15.16 7.53 -21.85
CA ILE A 597 14.01 6.71 -21.45
C ILE A 597 14.35 5.75 -20.30
N GLU A 598 15.60 5.28 -20.22
CA GLU A 598 16.04 4.35 -19.17
C GLU A 598 16.03 5.03 -17.80
N GLU A 599 16.54 6.26 -17.69
CA GLU A 599 16.48 7.04 -16.45
C GLU A 599 15.03 7.27 -15.98
N TYR A 600 14.12 7.54 -16.91
CA TYR A 600 12.71 7.70 -16.57
C TYR A 600 12.05 6.38 -16.17
N ASN A 601 12.43 5.25 -16.74
CA ASN A 601 11.98 3.92 -16.31
C ASN A 601 12.42 3.63 -14.88
N ASP A 602 13.71 3.79 -14.59
CA ASP A 602 14.26 3.55 -13.25
C ASP A 602 13.58 4.44 -12.20
N MET A 603 13.30 5.69 -12.55
CA MET A 603 12.60 6.61 -11.67
C MET A 603 11.11 6.23 -11.51
N CYS A 604 10.43 5.73 -12.54
CA CYS A 604 9.06 5.23 -12.47
C CYS A 604 8.97 4.03 -11.51
N ASP A 605 9.88 3.08 -11.62
CA ASP A 605 9.95 1.92 -10.74
C ASP A 605 10.24 2.34 -9.30
N TYR A 606 11.19 3.26 -9.11
CA TYR A 606 11.50 3.82 -7.79
C TYR A 606 10.29 4.50 -7.17
N CYS A 607 9.61 5.39 -7.91
CA CYS A 607 8.42 6.10 -7.42
C CYS A 607 7.28 5.14 -7.09
N SER A 608 7.06 4.09 -7.90
CA SER A 608 6.03 3.08 -7.64
C SER A 608 6.32 2.31 -6.35
N ASN A 609 7.58 1.95 -6.10
CA ASN A 609 8.00 1.30 -4.86
C ASN A 609 7.86 2.22 -3.64
N ARG A 610 8.21 3.51 -3.77
CA ARG A 610 8.05 4.51 -2.69
C ARG A 610 6.59 4.74 -2.36
N GLU A 611 5.71 4.83 -3.36
CA GLU A 611 4.26 4.93 -3.19
C GLU A 611 3.70 3.71 -2.44
N GLN A 612 4.18 2.49 -2.78
CA GLN A 612 3.78 1.29 -2.06
C GLN A 612 4.19 1.34 -0.58
N ASN A 613 5.44 1.76 -0.29
CA ASN A 613 5.92 1.91 1.08
C ASN A 613 5.10 2.95 1.86
N ALA A 614 4.77 4.07 1.23
CA ALA A 614 3.92 5.11 1.82
C ALA A 614 2.51 4.58 2.15
N SER A 615 1.89 3.86 1.21
CA SER A 615 0.57 3.24 1.40
C SER A 615 0.57 2.16 2.49
N ASP A 616 1.65 1.38 2.60
CA ASP A 616 1.78 0.36 3.63
C ASP A 616 2.02 0.99 5.02
N ALA A 617 2.75 2.11 5.09
CA ALA A 617 2.92 2.90 6.32
C ALA A 617 1.59 3.54 6.77
N GLU A 618 0.84 4.14 5.85
CA GLU A 618 -0.51 4.68 6.11
C GLU A 618 -1.42 3.59 6.68
N ARG A 619 -1.50 2.42 6.02
CA ARG A 619 -2.29 1.28 6.49
C ARG A 619 -1.86 0.80 7.86
N THR A 620 -0.55 0.79 8.14
CA THR A 620 0.00 0.39 9.44
C THR A 620 -0.36 1.42 10.51
N SER A 621 -0.35 2.72 10.20
CA SER A 621 -0.78 3.77 11.13
C SER A 621 -2.29 3.69 11.44
N ILE A 622 -3.12 3.37 10.45
CA ILE A 622 -4.55 3.11 10.65
C ILE A 622 -4.76 1.94 11.60
N LYS A 623 -4.05 0.82 11.39
CA LYS A 623 -4.11 -0.35 12.29
C LYS A 623 -3.65 -0.03 13.70
N PHE A 624 -2.61 0.76 13.86
CA PHE A 624 -2.17 1.22 15.17
C PHE A 624 -3.26 2.03 15.87
N MET A 625 -3.88 2.97 15.16
CA MET A 625 -4.99 3.78 15.72
C MET A 625 -6.23 2.95 16.01
N GLN A 626 -6.56 1.96 15.16
CA GLN A 626 -7.64 1.02 15.44
C GLN A 626 -7.37 0.22 16.73
N ALA A 627 -6.16 -0.32 16.89
CA ALA A 627 -5.77 -1.04 18.08
C ALA A 627 -5.86 -0.13 19.33
N LYS A 628 -5.27 1.08 19.26
CA LYS A 628 -5.29 2.06 20.34
C LYS A 628 -6.72 2.52 20.71
N TYR A 629 -7.61 2.65 19.72
CA TYR A 629 -9.00 2.97 19.95
C TYR A 629 -9.77 1.82 20.60
N MET A 630 -9.55 0.59 20.13
CA MET A 630 -10.23 -0.60 20.63
C MET A 630 -9.72 -1.09 22.00
N ASP A 631 -8.52 -0.70 22.39
CA ASP A 631 -7.99 -0.97 23.75
C ASP A 631 -8.88 -0.39 24.87
N LYS A 632 -9.59 0.71 24.57
CA LYS A 632 -10.56 1.33 25.50
C LYS A 632 -11.82 0.50 25.70
N TYR A 633 -12.09 -0.50 24.86
CA TYR A 633 -13.29 -1.32 24.82
C TYR A 633 -13.05 -2.79 25.18
N LEU A 634 -11.94 -3.09 25.89
CA LEU A 634 -11.63 -4.44 26.34
C LEU A 634 -12.79 -5.05 27.14
N GLY A 635 -13.26 -6.23 26.70
CA GLY A 635 -14.40 -6.94 27.29
C GLY A 635 -15.77 -6.51 26.78
N GLU A 636 -15.90 -5.43 26.01
CA GLU A 636 -17.18 -4.99 25.44
C GLU A 636 -17.58 -5.79 24.20
N GLU A 637 -18.89 -5.97 24.03
CA GLU A 637 -19.47 -6.74 22.93
C GLU A 637 -19.93 -5.86 21.77
N PHE A 638 -19.69 -6.34 20.53
CA PHE A 638 -20.07 -5.68 19.29
C PHE A 638 -20.70 -6.64 18.29
N ASP A 639 -21.57 -6.10 17.43
CA ASP A 639 -22.00 -6.77 16.23
C ASP A 639 -21.02 -6.46 15.11
N GLY A 640 -20.45 -7.50 14.50
CA GLY A 640 -19.51 -7.39 13.39
C GLY A 640 -19.93 -8.22 12.20
N ILE A 641 -19.19 -8.07 11.10
CA ILE A 641 -19.34 -8.85 9.88
C ILE A 641 -18.00 -9.51 9.55
N ILE A 642 -18.02 -10.76 9.15
CA ILE A 642 -16.82 -11.48 8.71
C ILE A 642 -16.27 -10.83 7.45
N SER A 643 -15.11 -10.18 7.55
CA SER A 643 -14.40 -9.44 6.49
C SER A 643 -13.30 -10.25 5.82
N GLY A 644 -12.88 -11.37 6.42
CA GLY A 644 -11.81 -12.20 5.90
C GLY A 644 -11.76 -13.59 6.51
N VAL A 645 -11.26 -14.57 5.74
CA VAL A 645 -11.03 -15.95 6.22
C VAL A 645 -9.57 -16.32 5.96
N THR A 646 -8.88 -16.77 6.98
CA THR A 646 -7.46 -17.11 6.96
C THR A 646 -7.18 -18.44 7.66
N ASP A 647 -5.95 -18.95 7.55
CA ASP A 647 -5.52 -20.20 8.23
C ASP A 647 -5.57 -20.10 9.76
N TRP A 648 -5.67 -18.90 10.33
CA TRP A 648 -5.66 -18.64 11.77
C TRP A 648 -7.06 -18.44 12.36
N GLY A 649 -8.05 -18.13 11.52
CA GLY A 649 -9.41 -17.78 11.91
C GLY A 649 -10.08 -16.83 10.93
N VAL A 650 -11.11 -16.15 11.40
CA VAL A 650 -11.86 -15.19 10.62
C VAL A 650 -11.57 -13.77 11.11
N PHE A 651 -11.38 -12.84 10.19
CA PHE A 651 -11.38 -11.42 10.51
C PHE A 651 -12.83 -10.92 10.57
N VAL A 652 -13.10 -10.08 11.55
CA VAL A 652 -14.42 -9.48 11.76
C VAL A 652 -14.27 -7.97 11.82
N GLU A 653 -15.10 -7.26 11.06
CA GLU A 653 -15.15 -5.80 11.02
C GLU A 653 -16.37 -5.28 11.78
N ILE A 654 -16.15 -4.34 12.70
CA ILE A 654 -17.20 -3.58 13.37
C ILE A 654 -17.60 -2.42 12.46
N GLN A 655 -18.65 -2.59 11.66
CA GLN A 655 -19.01 -1.67 10.57
C GLN A 655 -19.16 -0.19 10.99
N LYS A 656 -19.68 0.10 12.18
CA LYS A 656 -19.86 1.49 12.65
C LYS A 656 -18.56 2.25 12.86
N MET A 657 -17.48 1.53 13.16
CA MET A 657 -16.18 2.07 13.52
C MET A 657 -15.11 1.77 12.45
N GLY A 658 -15.40 0.82 11.55
CA GLY A 658 -14.42 0.32 10.58
C GLY A 658 -13.22 -0.39 11.22
N CYS A 659 -13.33 -0.84 12.49
CA CYS A 659 -12.28 -1.56 13.17
C CYS A 659 -12.36 -3.06 12.89
N GLU A 660 -11.24 -3.66 12.51
CA GLU A 660 -11.13 -5.07 12.14
C GLU A 660 -10.24 -5.82 13.13
N GLY A 661 -10.67 -7.01 13.58
CA GLY A 661 -9.90 -7.87 14.46
C GLY A 661 -10.03 -9.35 14.09
N LEU A 662 -9.18 -10.20 14.67
CA LEU A 662 -9.12 -11.64 14.41
C LEU A 662 -9.91 -12.42 15.47
N VAL A 663 -10.86 -13.23 15.05
CA VAL A 663 -11.45 -14.32 15.83
C VAL A 663 -10.70 -15.60 15.47
N ARG A 664 -9.92 -16.14 16.42
CA ARG A 664 -9.13 -17.36 16.18
C ARG A 664 -10.05 -18.58 16.05
N LEU A 665 -9.63 -19.60 15.30
CA LEU A 665 -10.38 -20.86 15.20
C LEU A 665 -10.66 -21.49 16.58
N SER A 666 -9.78 -21.29 17.55
CA SER A 666 -9.94 -21.79 18.91
C SER A 666 -11.07 -21.12 19.73
N GLU A 667 -11.62 -19.99 19.23
CA GLU A 667 -12.78 -19.33 19.86
C GLU A 667 -14.10 -20.02 19.52
N PHE A 668 -14.15 -20.79 18.44
CA PHE A 668 -15.30 -21.60 18.04
C PHE A 668 -15.29 -22.94 18.82
N ASN A 669 -15.92 -22.93 20.00
CA ASN A 669 -15.82 -24.06 20.94
C ASN A 669 -16.83 -25.18 20.73
N ASP A 670 -17.73 -25.05 19.73
CA ASP A 670 -18.82 -25.99 19.45
C ASP A 670 -18.39 -27.14 18.51
N ASP A 671 -17.28 -26.98 17.77
CA ASP A 671 -16.72 -27.98 16.86
C ASP A 671 -15.26 -27.69 16.50
N TYR A 672 -14.64 -28.62 15.77
CA TYR A 672 -13.37 -28.38 15.09
C TYR A 672 -13.63 -27.81 13.70
N TYR A 673 -13.16 -26.58 13.44
CA TYR A 673 -13.41 -25.85 12.21
C TYR A 673 -12.28 -26.02 11.20
N LEU A 674 -12.63 -26.44 10.00
CA LEU A 674 -11.75 -26.54 8.84
C LEU A 674 -11.94 -25.34 7.91
N ILE A 675 -10.85 -24.92 7.27
CA ILE A 675 -10.86 -23.78 6.36
C ILE A 675 -11.13 -24.22 4.93
N ASP A 676 -12.16 -23.66 4.35
CA ASP A 676 -12.50 -23.80 2.93
C ASP A 676 -12.13 -22.48 2.20
N LYS A 677 -10.85 -22.40 1.78
CA LYS A 677 -10.31 -21.19 1.09
C LYS A 677 -11.02 -20.89 -0.23
N ASN A 678 -11.49 -21.91 -0.92
CA ASN A 678 -12.15 -21.73 -2.23
C ASN A 678 -13.51 -21.06 -2.11
N ASN A 679 -14.19 -21.27 -0.98
CA ASN A 679 -15.50 -20.73 -0.69
C ASN A 679 -15.46 -19.63 0.39
N TYR A 680 -14.27 -19.17 0.81
CA TYR A 680 -14.05 -18.12 1.82
C TYR A 680 -14.87 -18.34 3.09
N ARG A 681 -14.78 -19.55 3.69
CA ARG A 681 -15.53 -19.92 4.88
C ARG A 681 -14.75 -20.87 5.79
N ILE A 682 -15.17 -20.98 7.04
CA ILE A 682 -14.80 -22.10 7.92
C ILE A 682 -16.01 -23.00 8.11
N VAL A 683 -15.78 -24.32 8.21
CA VAL A 683 -16.83 -25.34 8.30
C VAL A 683 -16.50 -26.28 9.46
N GLY A 684 -17.46 -26.50 10.35
CA GLY A 684 -17.35 -27.46 11.45
C GLY A 684 -17.35 -28.89 10.92
N GLU A 685 -16.39 -29.69 11.39
CA GLU A 685 -16.16 -31.05 10.91
C GLU A 685 -17.32 -32.02 11.27
N ARG A 686 -17.94 -31.82 12.44
CA ARG A 686 -18.98 -32.72 12.97
C ARG A 686 -20.39 -32.13 12.81
N ASN A 687 -20.54 -30.83 13.15
CA ASN A 687 -21.86 -30.17 13.16
C ASN A 687 -22.26 -29.61 11.80
N GLY A 688 -21.29 -29.46 10.86
CA GLY A 688 -21.52 -28.90 9.53
C GLY A 688 -21.87 -27.41 9.53
N ASN A 689 -21.81 -26.73 10.70
CA ASN A 689 -22.00 -25.29 10.77
C ASN A 689 -20.95 -24.56 9.95
N SER A 690 -21.32 -23.51 9.26
CA SER A 690 -20.37 -22.72 8.49
C SER A 690 -20.47 -21.23 8.84
N TYR A 691 -19.32 -20.57 8.87
CA TYR A 691 -19.20 -19.14 8.96
C TYR A 691 -18.57 -18.64 7.67
N ASN A 692 -19.34 -17.93 6.89
CA ASN A 692 -18.94 -17.47 5.55
C ASN A 692 -18.50 -16.02 5.60
N LEU A 693 -17.69 -15.63 4.65
CA LEU A 693 -17.37 -14.22 4.41
C LEU A 693 -18.70 -13.44 4.21
N GLY A 694 -18.87 -12.32 4.93
CA GLY A 694 -20.11 -11.53 4.91
C GLY A 694 -21.14 -11.90 5.99
N ASP A 695 -20.98 -13.01 6.70
CA ASP A 695 -21.89 -13.40 7.77
C ASP A 695 -21.77 -12.47 8.99
N PRO A 696 -22.87 -12.15 9.67
CA PRO A 696 -22.81 -11.41 10.93
C PRO A 696 -22.28 -12.30 12.05
N LEU A 697 -21.44 -11.73 12.90
CA LEU A 697 -20.88 -12.43 14.06
C LEU A 697 -20.86 -11.49 15.27
N ARG A 698 -21.47 -11.92 16.38
CA ARG A 698 -21.35 -11.25 17.67
C ARG A 698 -20.02 -11.55 18.29
N ILE A 699 -19.27 -10.52 18.66
CA ILE A 699 -17.91 -10.62 19.18
C ILE A 699 -17.73 -9.75 20.42
N PHE A 700 -16.67 -10.00 21.19
CA PHE A 700 -16.20 -9.06 22.22
C PHE A 700 -14.71 -8.80 22.02
N VAL A 701 -14.22 -7.64 22.47
CA VAL A 701 -12.80 -7.30 22.43
C VAL A 701 -12.07 -8.13 23.48
N LYS A 702 -11.27 -9.10 23.04
CA LYS A 702 -10.60 -10.06 23.95
C LYS A 702 -9.24 -9.56 24.39
N ASP A 703 -8.43 -9.07 23.43
CA ASP A 703 -7.06 -8.63 23.64
C ASP A 703 -6.65 -7.63 22.56
N VAL A 704 -5.76 -6.71 22.90
CA VAL A 704 -5.21 -5.72 21.98
C VAL A 704 -3.70 -5.65 22.16
N ASP A 705 -2.96 -5.91 21.09
CA ASP A 705 -1.50 -5.79 21.05
C ASP A 705 -1.10 -4.53 20.25
N LEU A 706 -0.77 -3.45 20.94
CA LEU A 706 -0.40 -2.18 20.34
C LEU A 706 0.89 -2.27 19.50
N VAL A 707 1.82 -3.14 19.89
CA VAL A 707 3.11 -3.32 19.18
C VAL A 707 2.90 -4.08 17.89
N LYS A 708 2.16 -5.18 17.93
CA LYS A 708 1.79 -5.91 16.70
C LYS A 708 0.69 -5.23 15.92
N LYS A 709 0.05 -4.20 16.51
CA LYS A 709 -1.04 -3.46 15.88
C LYS A 709 -2.19 -4.41 15.49
N THR A 710 -2.54 -5.33 16.43
CA THR A 710 -3.55 -6.36 16.20
C THR A 710 -4.61 -6.34 17.30
N ILE A 711 -5.83 -6.69 16.92
CA ILE A 711 -6.99 -6.82 17.79
C ILE A 711 -7.44 -8.28 17.70
N ASP A 712 -7.48 -8.96 18.84
CA ASP A 712 -8.05 -10.29 18.95
C ASP A 712 -9.47 -10.19 19.53
N PHE A 713 -10.43 -10.75 18.81
CA PHE A 713 -11.81 -10.85 19.26
C PHE A 713 -12.13 -12.25 19.81
N GLY A 714 -13.02 -12.31 20.77
CA GLY A 714 -13.62 -13.53 21.28
C GLY A 714 -15.11 -13.63 20.89
N ILE A 715 -15.67 -14.84 20.99
CA ILE A 715 -17.10 -15.09 20.81
C ILE A 715 -17.75 -15.14 22.18
N PRO A 716 -18.79 -14.31 22.47
CA PRO A 716 -19.50 -14.35 23.74
C PRO A 716 -20.07 -15.75 24.00
N ARG A 717 -19.79 -16.31 25.17
CA ARG A 717 -20.41 -17.59 25.58
C ARG A 717 -21.88 -17.32 25.82
N LYS A 718 -22.76 -18.04 25.14
CA LYS A 718 -24.18 -18.09 25.54
C LYS A 718 -24.22 -18.64 26.95
N GLU A 719 -24.67 -17.84 27.93
CA GLU A 719 -25.02 -18.39 29.24
C GLU A 719 -26.00 -19.54 29.00
N ALA A 720 -25.70 -20.71 29.60
CA ALA A 720 -26.58 -21.86 29.52
C ALA A 720 -27.86 -21.56 30.33
N THR A 721 -28.79 -20.83 29.69
CA THR A 721 -30.17 -20.75 30.17
C THR A 721 -30.78 -22.12 29.98
N SER A 722 -30.97 -22.81 31.06
CA SER A 722 -31.69 -24.07 31.15
C SER A 722 -33.00 -24.00 30.37
N GLY A 723 -33.10 -24.81 29.32
CA GLY A 723 -34.32 -25.28 28.71
C GLY A 723 -35.19 -24.31 27.96
N LYS A 724 -34.95 -24.27 26.64
CA LYS A 724 -36.01 -24.43 25.61
C LYS A 724 -35.35 -24.48 24.23
N GLN A 725 -35.52 -25.62 23.56
CA GLN A 725 -35.18 -25.81 22.15
C GLN A 725 -35.87 -24.75 21.31
N TYR A 726 -35.06 -23.88 20.67
CA TYR A 726 -35.52 -23.09 19.54
C TYR A 726 -35.10 -23.80 18.26
N SER A 727 -36.09 -24.46 17.65
CA SER A 727 -35.93 -25.02 16.30
C SER A 727 -35.66 -23.89 15.32
N SER A 728 -34.59 -24.07 14.56
CA SER A 728 -34.23 -23.25 13.41
C SER A 728 -35.30 -23.29 12.32
N LYS A 729 -36.20 -22.31 12.32
CA LYS A 729 -37.00 -21.91 11.17
C LYS A 729 -36.96 -20.41 11.03
N PHE A 730 -35.86 -19.88 10.61
CA PHE A 730 -35.82 -18.53 10.03
C PHE A 730 -36.11 -18.67 8.52
N LYS A 731 -37.42 -18.79 8.17
CA LYS A 731 -37.92 -18.32 6.88
C LYS A 731 -38.25 -16.85 7.06
N GLY A 732 -37.44 -15.99 6.43
CA GLY A 732 -37.66 -14.55 6.44
C GLY A 732 -39.05 -14.18 5.91
N ARG A 733 -39.79 -13.47 6.69
CA ARG A 733 -40.82 -12.53 6.24
C ARG A 733 -40.30 -11.15 6.56
N PHE A 734 -39.70 -10.53 5.59
CA PHE A 734 -39.55 -9.09 5.61
C PHE A 734 -40.93 -8.50 5.38
N HIS A 735 -41.51 -7.90 6.43
CA HIS A 735 -42.57 -6.94 6.25
C HIS A 735 -41.96 -5.69 5.60
N GLU A 736 -42.44 -5.36 4.41
CA GLU A 736 -42.31 -4.04 3.82
C GLU A 736 -42.91 -3.01 4.75
N SER A 737 -42.09 -2.40 5.58
CA SER A 737 -42.36 -1.08 6.12
C SER A 737 -41.76 -0.07 5.15
N LYS A 738 -42.65 0.73 4.52
CA LYS A 738 -42.29 1.88 3.68
C LYS A 738 -41.16 2.69 4.35
N PRO A 739 -40.17 3.21 3.58
CA PRO A 739 -39.17 4.09 4.14
C PRO A 739 -39.86 5.32 4.72
N GLN A 740 -39.88 5.46 6.02
CA GLN A 740 -40.00 6.77 6.62
C GLN A 740 -38.67 7.48 6.34
N GLU A 741 -38.78 8.60 5.64
CA GLU A 741 -37.67 9.55 5.50
C GLU A 741 -37.18 9.93 6.90
N LEU A 742 -36.12 9.25 7.34
CA LEU A 742 -35.28 9.73 8.40
C LEU A 742 -34.47 10.88 7.81
N LYS A 743 -35.01 12.10 7.96
CA LYS A 743 -34.20 13.32 7.89
C LYS A 743 -33.05 13.13 8.87
N ALA A 744 -31.90 12.75 8.34
CA ALA A 744 -30.67 12.77 9.09
C ALA A 744 -30.43 14.22 9.51
N LYS A 745 -30.67 14.53 10.77
CA LYS A 745 -30.11 15.73 11.39
C LYS A 745 -28.60 15.49 11.42
N ASN A 746 -27.92 16.07 10.46
CA ASN A 746 -26.48 16.22 10.48
C ASN A 746 -26.15 17.20 11.59
N ASP A 747 -25.91 16.68 12.79
CA ASP A 747 -25.23 17.44 13.83
C ASP A 747 -23.75 17.55 13.50
N TYR A 748 -23.42 18.35 12.48
CA TYR A 748 -22.07 18.86 12.27
C TYR A 748 -21.84 19.99 13.27
N PHE A 749 -21.09 19.69 14.30
CA PHE A 749 -20.59 20.69 15.25
C PHE A 749 -19.53 21.51 14.54
N ILE A 750 -19.89 22.70 14.07
CA ILE A 750 -18.95 23.74 13.63
C ILE A 750 -18.43 24.42 14.90
N PRO A 751 -17.15 24.42 15.20
CA PRO A 751 -16.60 25.25 16.27
C PRO A 751 -16.83 26.72 15.89
N ARG A 752 -17.69 27.40 16.59
CA ARG A 752 -17.81 28.85 16.48
C ARG A 752 -16.58 29.46 17.12
N ASP A 753 -15.73 30.08 16.32
CA ASP A 753 -14.72 31.03 16.77
C ASP A 753 -15.40 32.13 17.56
N SER A 754 -15.18 32.14 18.87
CA SER A 754 -15.56 33.24 19.75
C SER A 754 -14.48 34.32 19.68
N ASP A 755 -14.52 35.19 18.67
CA ASP A 755 -14.05 36.54 18.73
C ASP A 755 -14.36 37.34 17.44
N SER A 756 -15.64 37.71 17.28
CA SER A 756 -16.01 38.88 16.48
C SER A 756 -17.11 39.63 17.22
N ARG A 757 -16.69 40.56 18.09
CA ARG A 757 -17.61 41.47 18.74
C ARG A 757 -18.16 42.42 17.68
N LYS A 758 -19.50 42.32 17.52
CA LYS A 758 -20.34 43.28 16.82
C LYS A 758 -20.12 44.71 17.36
N PHE A 759 -19.69 45.61 16.51
CA PHE A 759 -19.91 47.05 16.73
C PHE A 759 -21.29 47.43 16.18
N SER A 760 -22.25 47.64 17.05
CA SER A 760 -23.50 48.34 16.73
C SER A 760 -23.31 49.80 17.21
N ASN A 761 -23.45 50.75 16.27
CA ASN A 761 -23.56 52.18 16.50
C ASN A 761 -24.70 52.50 17.46
N ARG A 762 -24.40 53.25 18.53
CA ARG A 762 -25.31 54.28 19.12
C ARG A 762 -24.51 55.31 19.94
N GLY A 763 -24.51 56.54 19.45
CA GLY A 763 -24.79 57.77 20.19
C GLY A 763 -23.77 58.35 21.18
N ASN A 764 -23.13 59.43 20.74
CA ASN A 764 -22.74 60.63 21.46
C ASN A 764 -22.81 60.63 22.99
N SER A 765 -21.64 60.88 23.62
CA SER A 765 -21.49 61.99 24.58
C SER A 765 -20.03 62.23 24.89
N THR A 766 -19.67 63.48 24.79
CA THR A 766 -18.49 64.21 25.20
C THR A 766 -18.01 63.87 26.61
N PHE A 767 -16.67 63.64 26.82
CA PHE A 767 -15.95 64.24 27.94
C PHE A 767 -14.42 64.18 27.76
N LYS A 768 -13.82 65.32 28.15
CA LYS A 768 -12.49 65.88 28.08
C LYS A 768 -11.27 65.01 28.37
N ALA A 769 -10.23 65.39 27.66
CA ALA A 769 -8.80 65.06 27.83
C ALA A 769 -8.24 65.40 29.24
N LYS A 770 -7.34 64.56 29.73
CA LYS A 770 -6.19 64.93 30.53
C LYS A 770 -4.96 64.16 30.12
N GLY A 771 -3.93 64.86 29.76
CA GLY A 771 -2.67 64.41 29.22
C GLY A 771 -1.69 63.83 30.27
N PRO A 772 -0.47 63.55 29.86
CA PRO A 772 0.35 62.49 30.44
C PRO A 772 1.30 62.97 31.53
N LYS A 773 1.68 62.11 32.47
CA LYS A 773 2.85 62.37 33.36
C LYS A 773 3.96 61.32 33.01
N THR A 774 5.04 61.94 32.51
CA THR A 774 6.40 61.41 32.42
C THR A 774 6.98 61.14 33.81
N THR A 775 7.69 60.06 34.02
CA THR A 775 8.76 59.94 35.03
C THR A 775 9.96 59.17 34.48
N LYS A 776 11.08 59.84 34.70
CA LYS A 776 12.44 59.59 34.23
C LYS A 776 13.10 58.36 34.88
N ALA A 777 14.05 57.89 34.12
CA ALA A 777 15.12 56.93 34.37
C ALA A 777 15.88 57.05 35.69
N LYS A 778 16.43 55.94 36.16
CA LYS A 778 17.78 55.93 36.79
C LYS A 778 18.57 54.69 36.39
N LYS A 779 19.70 54.96 35.72
CA LYS A 779 20.84 54.06 35.56
C LYS A 779 21.40 53.61 36.91
N LYS A 780 21.88 52.41 37.07
CA LYS A 780 23.15 52.13 37.78
C LYS A 780 23.77 50.81 37.20
N ARG A 781 25.06 51.03 36.90
CA ARG A 781 26.06 49.96 36.54
C ARG A 781 26.36 49.10 37.75
N ARG A 782 26.56 47.82 37.53
CA ARG A 782 27.83 47.08 37.71
C ARG A 782 27.70 45.72 36.98
#